data_2bed721079baa36bb9c474847f2c5a64
#
_entry.id   2bed721079baa36bb9c474847f2c5a64
#
_cell.length_a   1.000
_cell.length_b   1.000
_cell.length_c   1.000
_cell.angle_alpha   90.00
_cell.angle_beta   90.00
_cell.angle_gamma   90.00
#
_symmetry.space_group_name_H-M   'P 1'
#
loop_
_entity.id
_entity.type
_entity.pdbx_description
1 polymer ?
#
loop_
_entity_poly.entity_id
_entity_poly.type
_entity_poly.pdbx_seq_one_letter_code
_entity_poly.pdbx_strand_id
1 'polypeptide(L)'
;MKHLLLIFGVCMSAAAFAQAPVDTTLKVVHIGETVVSATRSSQARTAVAQQVTVLRQAEIEQLNTSTAADLIQQSGAAFVQKSQQGGGSPVLRGFEASRVLLVVDGIRMNNAIYRAGHLQNIITMDNAALERAEILYGPASTAYGSDALGGAICFYTKNPVFAEAGESLRSGGNAFFRYGSANEEKTAHVEVNVGGQRVASITAYTFSDFGDLRMGENNGFAAFFGKRRFYADRIGGRDTILRNPDPYVQKFSGYRQYDLLEKVVFRPNANSSHTLNVQYSTSSDIPRYDRLTDPGPQGLRYSEWYYGPQQRLLAAYKFALQEWGWFNGGVRATLSYQNIEESRHDRRFGNPQINHRMENVGVWGLETEAEKHWEHQSMSMGLDFQYNDVQSEANRENIETGVISPQNTRYPDGGGQMYNIAVFATHSWQVPGNEQWTFSEGLRGGFTGLKARFDDKMFFPFPYDEATQNTAIWSASLGAVWNSPEGWRLALNASSGFRVPNIDDLGKVFDSQPGSVIVPNPDIKPEKTYNFDLGITRVSAERLRWENVLWVTAFRDAIVTDVFRFNGQDSVLYDGEMSLVLANQNKRRARIWGFSSNLEADVYDDLALFGSLHYTRGRILQDEGDDLPLDHIPPMYGRVGFRWHTPRASVEGFLLFNGSKDINDYLPNGEDNEQYAPSGGMPAWMTANLNGSYRFRRVLALQAGIDNLFDTQYRVFSSGINGPGRNFRITLRVRW
;
A
#
# COMPACT_ATOMS: atom_id res chain seq x y z
N MET A 1 -3.56 -3.36 -31.74
CA MET A 1 -3.80 -2.05 -32.39
C MET A 1 -5.14 -1.94 -33.13
N LYS A 2 -5.53 -2.85 -34.03
CA LYS A 2 -6.82 -2.73 -34.77
C LYS A 2 -8.06 -2.78 -33.86
N HIS A 3 -8.09 -3.60 -32.82
CA HIS A 3 -9.21 -3.67 -31.88
C HIS A 3 -9.28 -2.47 -30.89
N LEU A 4 -8.10 -1.87 -30.57
CA LEU A 4 -8.05 -0.66 -29.73
C LEU A 4 -8.61 0.57 -30.47
N LEU A 5 -8.36 0.68 -31.77
CA LEU A 5 -8.93 1.73 -32.64
C LEU A 5 -10.44 1.59 -32.82
N LEU A 6 -10.97 0.35 -32.78
CA LEU A 6 -12.41 0.11 -32.87
C LEU A 6 -13.14 0.54 -31.58
N ILE A 7 -12.57 0.26 -30.41
CA ILE A 7 -13.11 0.69 -29.11
C ILE A 7 -13.08 2.23 -29.02
N PHE A 8 -11.99 2.87 -29.45
CA PHE A 8 -11.90 4.33 -29.50
C PHE A 8 -12.89 4.95 -30.49
N GLY A 9 -13.16 4.29 -31.62
CA GLY A 9 -14.16 4.73 -32.62
C GLY A 9 -15.60 4.63 -32.11
N VAL A 10 -15.92 3.59 -31.33
CA VAL A 10 -17.26 3.39 -30.73
C VAL A 10 -17.47 4.39 -29.59
N CYS A 11 -16.43 4.69 -28.79
CA CYS A 11 -16.53 5.72 -27.74
C CYS A 11 -16.72 7.13 -28.30
N MET A 12 -16.13 7.46 -29.45
CA MET A 12 -16.33 8.77 -30.09
C MET A 12 -17.75 8.98 -30.64
N SER A 13 -18.42 7.94 -31.07
CA SER A 13 -19.82 8.04 -31.56
C SER A 13 -20.85 8.15 -30.43
N ALA A 14 -20.54 7.62 -29.21
CA ALA A 14 -21.38 7.75 -28.01
C ALA A 14 -21.27 9.15 -27.32
N ALA A 15 -20.19 9.88 -27.57
CA ALA A 15 -19.92 11.17 -26.94
C ALA A 15 -20.87 12.33 -27.34
N ALA A 16 -21.81 12.09 -28.24
CA ALA A 16 -22.71 13.14 -28.76
C ALA A 16 -23.88 13.51 -27.81
N PHE A 17 -24.12 12.78 -26.70
CA PHE A 17 -25.38 12.90 -25.95
C PHE A 17 -25.27 13.08 -24.43
N ALA A 18 -24.09 13.31 -23.83
CA ALA A 18 -23.99 13.41 -22.38
C ALA A 18 -23.56 14.81 -21.89
N GLN A 19 -24.35 15.39 -20.99
CA GLN A 19 -23.99 16.53 -20.16
C GLN A 19 -23.49 16.03 -18.80
N ALA A 20 -22.17 15.82 -18.64
CA ALA A 20 -21.60 15.57 -17.32
C ALA A 20 -21.44 16.90 -16.55
N PRO A 21 -21.80 16.99 -15.27
CA PRO A 21 -21.48 18.15 -14.45
C PRO A 21 -19.96 18.29 -14.34
N VAL A 22 -19.48 19.48 -14.58
CA VAL A 22 -18.06 19.83 -14.48
C VAL A 22 -17.82 20.29 -13.04
N ASP A 23 -17.18 19.48 -12.23
CA ASP A 23 -16.60 19.97 -10.99
C ASP A 23 -15.40 20.85 -11.35
N THR A 24 -15.55 22.16 -11.10
CA THR A 24 -14.62 23.20 -11.53
C THR A 24 -13.72 23.72 -10.41
N THR A 25 -13.82 23.15 -9.21
CA THR A 25 -13.09 23.67 -8.05
C THR A 25 -11.92 22.77 -7.66
N LEU A 26 -10.75 23.01 -8.28
CA LEU A 26 -9.46 22.48 -7.82
C LEU A 26 -8.89 23.32 -6.65
N LYS A 27 -9.73 23.76 -5.71
CA LYS A 27 -9.23 24.34 -4.46
C LYS A 27 -8.37 23.30 -3.74
N VAL A 28 -7.26 23.74 -3.18
CA VAL A 28 -6.37 22.88 -2.40
C VAL A 28 -6.81 22.82 -0.94
N VAL A 29 -7.33 23.96 -0.42
CA VAL A 29 -7.83 24.04 0.96
C VAL A 29 -9.29 23.60 1.04
N HIS A 30 -9.55 22.47 1.71
CA HIS A 30 -10.90 21.95 1.93
C HIS A 30 -11.20 21.85 3.44
N ILE A 31 -11.98 22.79 3.96
CA ILE A 31 -12.30 22.89 5.40
C ILE A 31 -13.43 21.96 5.80
N GLY A 32 -14.42 21.78 4.95
CA GLY A 32 -15.58 20.90 5.20
C GLY A 32 -15.39 19.44 4.82
N GLU A 33 -14.14 18.98 4.71
CA GLU A 33 -13.84 17.61 4.32
C GLU A 33 -14.29 16.59 5.36
N THR A 34 -14.97 15.53 4.91
CA THR A 34 -15.33 14.40 5.74
C THR A 34 -14.35 13.24 5.52
N VAL A 35 -14.01 12.53 6.58
CA VAL A 35 -13.21 11.33 6.57
C VAL A 35 -14.00 10.17 7.17
N VAL A 36 -13.79 8.98 6.68
CA VAL A 36 -14.47 7.76 7.13
C VAL A 36 -13.50 6.84 7.87
N SER A 37 -12.24 6.85 7.46
CA SER A 37 -11.25 5.87 7.91
C SER A 37 -10.93 5.93 9.41
N ALA A 38 -11.02 7.10 10.05
CA ALA A 38 -10.61 7.24 11.44
C ALA A 38 -11.52 6.51 12.44
N THR A 39 -12.83 6.46 12.15
CA THR A 39 -13.84 5.89 13.06
C THR A 39 -14.79 4.91 12.37
N ARG A 40 -14.55 4.59 11.09
CA ARG A 40 -15.44 3.88 10.16
C ARG A 40 -16.76 4.62 9.87
N SER A 41 -17.07 5.69 10.58
CA SER A 41 -18.23 6.55 10.31
C SER A 41 -17.79 7.87 9.68
N SER A 42 -18.70 8.50 8.94
CA SER A 42 -18.43 9.79 8.29
C SER A 42 -18.35 10.91 9.32
N GLN A 43 -17.18 11.52 9.47
CA GLN A 43 -16.94 12.62 10.40
C GLN A 43 -16.25 13.79 9.71
N ALA A 44 -16.53 15.01 10.16
CA ALA A 44 -15.76 16.16 9.72
C ALA A 44 -14.29 16.00 10.14
N ARG A 45 -13.34 16.19 9.21
CA ARG A 45 -11.89 16.10 9.48
C ARG A 45 -11.46 16.98 10.65
N THR A 46 -12.15 18.10 10.86
CA THR A 46 -11.89 19.02 11.98
C THR A 46 -12.26 18.44 13.35
N ALA A 47 -13.11 17.43 13.41
CA ALA A 47 -13.52 16.72 14.65
C ALA A 47 -12.64 15.50 14.97
N VAL A 48 -11.84 15.01 14.02
CA VAL A 48 -11.03 13.79 14.16
C VAL A 48 -9.68 14.14 14.78
N ALA A 49 -9.33 13.57 15.94
CA ALA A 49 -8.07 13.84 16.65
C ALA A 49 -6.85 13.22 15.93
N GLN A 50 -7.02 12.05 15.31
CA GLN A 50 -5.97 11.35 14.56
C GLN A 50 -5.61 12.10 13.28
N GLN A 51 -4.33 12.12 12.91
CA GLN A 51 -3.88 12.70 11.64
C GLN A 51 -4.39 11.87 10.46
N VAL A 52 -5.01 12.52 9.47
CA VAL A 52 -5.50 11.91 8.24
C VAL A 52 -5.14 12.76 7.03
N THR A 53 -4.57 12.14 6.00
CA THR A 53 -4.40 12.74 4.68
C THR A 53 -5.41 12.13 3.72
N VAL A 54 -6.10 12.97 2.96
CA VAL A 54 -7.07 12.55 1.93
C VAL A 54 -6.52 12.91 0.56
N LEU A 55 -6.43 11.92 -0.32
CA LEU A 55 -6.13 12.10 -1.74
C LEU A 55 -7.43 11.94 -2.51
N ARG A 56 -7.94 13.03 -3.07
CA ARG A 56 -9.21 13.04 -3.81
C ARG A 56 -9.03 12.63 -5.26
N GLN A 57 -10.10 12.27 -5.93
CA GLN A 57 -10.08 11.89 -7.35
C GLN A 57 -9.40 12.97 -8.22
N ALA A 58 -9.68 14.26 -8.00
CA ALA A 58 -9.06 15.34 -8.76
C ALA A 58 -7.53 15.39 -8.60
N GLU A 59 -7.02 15.11 -7.41
CA GLU A 59 -5.57 15.05 -7.12
C GLU A 59 -4.94 13.79 -7.71
N ILE A 60 -5.62 12.65 -7.62
CA ILE A 60 -5.19 11.38 -8.24
C ILE A 60 -5.09 11.56 -9.76
N GLU A 61 -6.07 12.17 -10.38
CA GLU A 61 -6.07 12.45 -11.82
C GLU A 61 -5.01 13.49 -12.22
N GLN A 62 -4.76 14.50 -11.39
CA GLN A 62 -3.75 15.54 -11.64
C GLN A 62 -2.34 14.97 -11.55
N LEU A 63 -2.04 14.14 -10.54
CA LEU A 63 -0.77 13.44 -10.42
C LEU A 63 -0.56 12.46 -11.57
N ASN A 64 -1.63 11.84 -12.06
CA ASN A 64 -1.64 10.96 -13.23
C ASN A 64 -0.55 9.87 -13.17
N THR A 65 -0.35 9.27 -12.00
CA THR A 65 0.68 8.27 -11.72
C THR A 65 0.37 6.91 -12.33
N SER A 66 1.41 6.11 -12.56
CA SER A 66 1.30 4.80 -13.20
C SER A 66 0.69 3.73 -12.29
N THR A 67 1.01 3.77 -10.99
CA THR A 67 0.58 2.77 -10.00
C THR A 67 0.08 3.42 -8.72
N ALA A 68 -0.64 2.67 -7.88
CA ALA A 68 -1.06 3.13 -6.56
C ALA A 68 0.14 3.40 -5.63
N ALA A 69 1.23 2.65 -5.75
CA ALA A 69 2.47 2.89 -5.03
C ALA A 69 3.08 4.25 -5.39
N ASP A 70 3.15 4.58 -6.69
CA ASP A 70 3.63 5.87 -7.17
C ASP A 70 2.70 7.02 -6.76
N LEU A 71 1.39 6.78 -6.70
CA LEU A 71 0.41 7.75 -6.21
C LEU A 71 0.73 8.16 -4.76
N ILE A 72 0.90 7.19 -3.88
CA ILE A 72 1.22 7.44 -2.47
C ILE A 72 2.56 8.16 -2.33
N GLN A 73 3.58 7.75 -3.08
CA GLN A 73 4.92 8.36 -3.05
C GLN A 73 4.90 9.79 -3.58
N GLN A 74 4.33 10.03 -4.77
CA GLN A 74 4.32 11.35 -5.41
C GLN A 74 3.39 12.35 -4.72
N SER A 75 2.37 11.87 -4.00
CA SER A 75 1.55 12.72 -3.15
C SER A 75 2.32 13.28 -1.95
N GLY A 76 3.47 12.69 -1.59
CA GLY A 76 4.24 13.03 -0.40
C GLY A 76 3.59 12.57 0.91
N ALA A 77 2.51 11.77 0.84
CA ALA A 77 1.79 11.30 2.02
C ALA A 77 2.53 10.19 2.76
N ALA A 78 3.22 9.29 2.05
CA ALA A 78 4.02 8.25 2.66
C ALA A 78 5.30 7.98 1.86
N PHE A 79 6.29 7.46 2.56
CA PHE A 79 7.48 6.91 1.95
C PHE A 79 7.13 5.53 1.33
N VAL A 80 7.71 5.19 0.17
CA VAL A 80 7.44 3.91 -0.51
C VAL A 80 8.74 3.27 -0.93
N GLN A 81 9.04 2.09 -0.38
CA GLN A 81 10.18 1.27 -0.75
C GLN A 81 9.84 0.41 -1.97
N LYS A 82 10.84 0.14 -2.85
CA LYS A 82 10.68 -0.73 -4.02
C LYS A 82 11.87 -1.67 -4.21
N SER A 83 11.61 -2.97 -4.31
CA SER A 83 12.61 -3.99 -4.69
C SER A 83 12.62 -4.27 -6.20
N GLN A 84 11.52 -3.98 -6.87
CA GLN A 84 11.26 -4.14 -8.30
C GLN A 84 10.37 -2.99 -8.82
N GLN A 85 10.13 -2.92 -10.12
CA GLN A 85 9.28 -1.89 -10.72
C GLN A 85 7.81 -2.06 -10.33
N GLY A 86 7.31 -3.29 -10.31
CA GLY A 86 5.93 -3.61 -9.94
C GLY A 86 5.71 -3.59 -8.44
N GLY A 87 4.73 -2.81 -7.99
CA GLY A 87 4.35 -2.67 -6.59
C GLY A 87 5.20 -1.69 -5.80
N GLY A 88 5.21 -1.87 -4.51
CA GLY A 88 5.93 -1.04 -3.54
C GLY A 88 5.38 -1.26 -2.14
N SER A 89 6.17 -0.93 -1.14
CA SER A 89 5.84 -1.11 0.27
C SER A 89 5.73 0.27 0.94
N PRO A 90 4.53 0.74 1.29
CA PRO A 90 4.35 1.99 1.99
C PRO A 90 4.88 1.90 3.43
N VAL A 91 5.54 2.98 3.86
CA VAL A 91 6.06 3.15 5.22
C VAL A 91 5.31 4.30 5.89
N LEU A 92 4.68 4.04 7.02
CA LEU A 92 4.00 5.03 7.85
C LEU A 92 4.67 5.09 9.22
N ARG A 93 5.25 6.25 9.59
CA ARG A 93 5.89 6.47 10.90
C ARG A 93 6.95 5.41 11.27
N GLY A 94 7.69 4.90 10.26
CA GLY A 94 8.70 3.86 10.46
C GLY A 94 8.18 2.44 10.58
N PHE A 95 6.90 2.22 10.29
CA PHE A 95 6.30 0.89 10.15
C PHE A 95 6.02 0.59 8.69
N GLU A 96 6.28 -0.63 8.28
CA GLU A 96 6.16 -1.12 6.91
C GLU A 96 5.47 -2.48 6.85
N ALA A 97 5.04 -2.88 5.68
CA ALA A 97 4.57 -4.23 5.34
C ALA A 97 3.43 -4.71 6.25
N SER A 98 3.61 -5.82 6.98
CA SER A 98 2.60 -6.38 7.88
C SER A 98 2.23 -5.47 9.07
N ARG A 99 2.91 -4.32 9.25
CA ARG A 99 2.64 -3.34 10.30
C ARG A 99 1.91 -2.09 9.78
N VAL A 100 1.60 -2.06 8.46
CA VAL A 100 0.73 -1.07 7.81
C VAL A 100 -0.45 -1.78 7.19
N LEU A 101 -1.66 -1.36 7.53
CA LEU A 101 -2.87 -1.99 7.02
C LEU A 101 -3.30 -1.35 5.70
N LEU A 102 -3.55 -2.18 4.69
CA LEU A 102 -4.20 -1.79 3.44
C LEU A 102 -5.67 -2.20 3.48
N VAL A 103 -6.55 -1.28 3.12
CA VAL A 103 -8.01 -1.48 3.12
C VAL A 103 -8.57 -1.03 1.78
N VAL A 104 -9.48 -1.79 1.17
CA VAL A 104 -10.22 -1.40 -0.04
C VAL A 104 -11.72 -1.51 0.19
N ASP A 105 -12.44 -0.40 0.01
CA ASP A 105 -13.90 -0.29 0.21
C ASP A 105 -14.38 -0.82 1.60
N GLY A 106 -13.52 -0.69 2.63
CA GLY A 106 -13.73 -1.19 3.99
C GLY A 106 -13.14 -2.57 4.26
N ILE A 107 -12.75 -3.33 3.25
CA ILE A 107 -12.28 -4.72 3.36
C ILE A 107 -10.76 -4.74 3.49
N ARG A 108 -10.24 -5.47 4.47
CA ARG A 108 -8.80 -5.62 4.70
C ARG A 108 -8.14 -6.41 3.57
N MET A 109 -7.01 -5.91 3.06
CA MET A 109 -6.18 -6.62 2.10
C MET A 109 -5.14 -7.52 2.79
N ASN A 110 -4.68 -7.13 3.99
CA ASN A 110 -3.73 -7.93 4.77
C ASN A 110 -4.34 -9.29 5.12
N ASN A 111 -3.60 -10.35 4.85
CA ASN A 111 -3.99 -11.74 5.03
C ASN A 111 -2.96 -12.54 5.84
N ALA A 112 -3.18 -13.83 6.03
CA ALA A 112 -2.36 -14.69 6.88
C ALA A 112 -0.90 -14.88 6.40
N ILE A 113 -0.53 -14.46 5.19
CA ILE A 113 0.84 -14.52 4.68
C ILE A 113 1.47 -13.14 4.42
N TYR A 114 0.85 -12.06 4.92
CA TYR A 114 1.47 -10.74 4.89
C TYR A 114 2.71 -10.74 5.78
N ARG A 115 3.88 -10.68 5.15
CA ARG A 115 5.18 -10.81 5.82
C ARG A 115 5.68 -9.48 6.36
N ALA A 116 6.65 -9.54 7.26
CA ALA A 116 7.57 -8.44 7.53
C ALA A 116 8.48 -8.19 6.31
N GLY A 117 9.21 -7.07 6.30
CA GLY A 117 10.05 -6.66 5.18
C GLY A 117 9.25 -5.99 4.05
N HIS A 118 9.74 -6.08 2.83
CA HIS A 118 9.21 -5.29 1.71
C HIS A 118 8.12 -6.06 0.95
N LEU A 119 6.89 -5.53 0.95
CA LEU A 119 5.74 -6.11 0.27
C LEU A 119 5.45 -5.39 -1.05
N GLN A 120 4.92 -6.14 -2.02
CA GLN A 120 4.47 -5.60 -3.31
C GLN A 120 2.94 -5.54 -3.45
N ASN A 121 2.17 -5.96 -2.48
CA ASN A 121 0.74 -6.25 -2.59
C ASN A 121 -0.14 -5.05 -2.99
N ILE A 122 0.32 -3.81 -2.77
CA ILE A 122 -0.36 -2.61 -3.28
C ILE A 122 -0.48 -2.59 -4.82
N ILE A 123 0.29 -3.44 -5.54
CA ILE A 123 0.21 -3.58 -7.00
C ILE A 123 -1.20 -3.97 -7.46
N THR A 124 -1.96 -4.72 -6.63
CA THR A 124 -3.33 -5.16 -6.95
C THR A 124 -4.38 -4.06 -6.81
N MET A 125 -3.96 -2.79 -6.63
CA MET A 125 -4.85 -1.62 -6.58
C MET A 125 -4.73 -0.79 -7.85
N ASP A 126 -5.81 -0.75 -8.61
CA ASP A 126 -5.93 0.15 -9.77
C ASP A 126 -6.21 1.59 -9.31
N ASN A 127 -5.21 2.48 -9.45
CA ASN A 127 -5.38 3.89 -9.11
C ASN A 127 -6.34 4.66 -10.05
N ALA A 128 -6.60 4.15 -11.26
CA ALA A 128 -7.56 4.75 -12.19
C ALA A 128 -9.03 4.54 -11.76
N ALA A 129 -9.29 3.47 -10.99
CA ALA A 129 -10.61 3.14 -10.46
C ALA A 129 -10.91 3.81 -9.09
N LEU A 130 -9.96 4.56 -8.51
CA LEU A 130 -10.13 5.19 -7.20
C LEU A 130 -10.97 6.48 -7.28
N GLU A 131 -11.88 6.62 -6.33
CA GLU A 131 -12.57 7.86 -5.99
C GLU A 131 -11.70 8.71 -5.04
N ARG A 132 -11.10 8.06 -4.03
CA ARG A 132 -10.18 8.69 -3.08
C ARG A 132 -9.33 7.65 -2.36
N ALA A 133 -8.26 8.13 -1.71
CA ALA A 133 -7.51 7.37 -0.71
C ALA A 133 -7.38 8.19 0.58
N GLU A 134 -7.54 7.53 1.73
CA GLU A 134 -7.36 8.12 3.05
C GLU A 134 -6.21 7.43 3.77
N ILE A 135 -5.21 8.19 4.22
CA ILE A 135 -4.04 7.70 4.92
C ILE A 135 -4.14 8.11 6.39
N LEU A 136 -4.30 7.14 7.28
CA LEU A 136 -4.30 7.33 8.72
C LEU A 136 -2.89 7.11 9.25
N TYR A 137 -2.41 8.04 10.06
CA TYR A 137 -1.10 7.92 10.69
C TYR A 137 -1.22 7.56 12.17
N GLY A 138 -0.36 6.65 12.62
CA GLY A 138 -0.40 6.10 13.97
C GLY A 138 -1.39 4.95 14.12
N PRO A 139 -1.39 4.26 15.26
CA PRO A 139 -2.18 3.06 15.46
C PRO A 139 -3.66 3.23 15.15
N ALA A 140 -4.19 2.38 14.28
CA ALA A 140 -5.60 2.35 13.88
C ALA A 140 -6.28 1.01 14.26
N SER A 141 -5.68 0.26 15.18
CA SER A 141 -6.16 -1.07 15.58
C SER A 141 -7.54 -1.05 16.24
N THR A 142 -7.94 0.05 16.86
CA THR A 142 -9.29 0.19 17.45
C THR A 142 -10.36 0.11 16.36
N ALA A 143 -10.18 0.79 15.24
CA ALA A 143 -11.12 0.71 14.12
C ALA A 143 -10.94 -0.56 13.30
N TYR A 144 -9.71 -0.99 13.02
CA TYR A 144 -9.42 -1.99 11.98
C TYR A 144 -8.80 -3.30 12.49
N GLY A 145 -8.39 -3.39 13.76
CA GLY A 145 -7.79 -4.61 14.34
C GLY A 145 -6.28 -4.73 14.08
N SER A 146 -5.80 -5.95 13.89
CA SER A 146 -4.38 -6.27 13.69
C SER A 146 -3.74 -5.51 12.52
N ASP A 147 -2.42 -5.38 12.53
CA ASP A 147 -1.56 -4.89 11.43
C ASP A 147 -1.55 -3.35 11.23
N ALA A 148 -2.40 -2.62 11.93
CA ALA A 148 -2.47 -1.17 11.84
C ALA A 148 -1.59 -0.48 12.91
N LEU A 149 -0.31 -0.89 13.05
CA LEU A 149 0.61 -0.32 14.04
C LEU A 149 1.12 1.06 13.62
N GLY A 150 1.54 1.21 12.37
CA GLY A 150 1.99 2.47 11.78
C GLY A 150 0.85 3.32 11.25
N GLY A 151 -0.28 2.69 10.95
CA GLY A 151 -1.45 3.32 10.37
C GLY A 151 -2.18 2.44 9.37
N ALA A 152 -3.11 3.05 8.64
CA ALA A 152 -3.85 2.38 7.58
C ALA A 152 -3.92 3.24 6.31
N ILE A 153 -3.92 2.60 5.15
CA ILE A 153 -4.18 3.23 3.85
C ILE A 153 -5.50 2.66 3.34
N CYS A 154 -6.52 3.50 3.28
CA CYS A 154 -7.87 3.12 2.88
C CYS A 154 -8.15 3.64 1.48
N PHE A 155 -8.32 2.73 0.54
CA PHE A 155 -8.68 3.00 -0.84
C PHE A 155 -10.19 2.87 -1.00
N TYR A 156 -10.81 3.85 -1.63
CA TYR A 156 -12.22 3.83 -1.97
C TYR A 156 -12.35 3.88 -3.48
N THR A 157 -12.94 2.83 -4.06
CA THR A 157 -13.21 2.76 -5.49
C THR A 157 -14.45 3.54 -5.84
N LYS A 158 -14.53 4.03 -7.08
CA LYS A 158 -15.66 4.80 -7.59
C LYS A 158 -16.98 4.08 -7.38
N ASN A 159 -18.02 4.86 -7.15
CA ASN A 159 -19.38 4.37 -7.01
C ASN A 159 -20.20 4.69 -8.28
N PRO A 160 -21.15 3.80 -8.65
CA PRO A 160 -22.03 4.07 -9.79
C PRO A 160 -22.96 5.26 -9.53
N VAL A 161 -23.21 6.04 -10.57
CA VAL A 161 -24.09 7.21 -10.55
C VAL A 161 -25.46 6.80 -11.04
N PHE A 162 -26.48 7.12 -10.26
CA PHE A 162 -27.90 6.85 -10.60
C PHE A 162 -28.47 7.90 -11.53
N ALA A 163 -29.55 7.56 -12.22
CA ALA A 163 -30.38 8.53 -12.94
C ALA A 163 -31.01 9.52 -11.97
N GLU A 164 -31.12 10.77 -12.37
CA GLU A 164 -31.81 11.81 -11.60
C GLU A 164 -33.33 11.64 -11.68
N ALA A 165 -34.05 12.31 -10.78
CA ALA A 165 -35.50 12.27 -10.78
C ALA A 165 -36.04 12.81 -12.13
N GLY A 166 -36.85 11.97 -12.82
CA GLY A 166 -37.37 12.28 -14.15
C GLY A 166 -36.57 11.71 -15.32
N GLU A 167 -35.34 11.22 -15.08
CA GLU A 167 -34.56 10.48 -16.07
C GLU A 167 -34.86 8.98 -15.96
N SER A 168 -34.99 8.28 -17.07
CA SER A 168 -35.16 6.81 -17.10
C SER A 168 -33.81 6.09 -17.01
N LEU A 169 -32.76 6.67 -17.62
CA LEU A 169 -31.41 6.13 -17.68
C LEU A 169 -30.40 7.25 -17.78
N ARG A 170 -29.34 7.15 -17.01
CA ARG A 170 -28.13 7.98 -17.10
C ARG A 170 -26.94 7.12 -17.47
N SER A 171 -26.22 7.49 -18.50
CA SER A 171 -24.98 6.80 -18.89
C SER A 171 -23.84 7.80 -18.97
N GLY A 172 -22.65 7.35 -18.65
CA GLY A 172 -21.44 8.16 -18.72
C GLY A 172 -20.21 7.27 -18.68
N GLY A 173 -19.06 7.85 -18.89
CA GLY A 173 -17.84 7.07 -18.83
C GLY A 173 -16.58 7.92 -18.97
N ASN A 174 -15.46 7.25 -18.82
CA ASN A 174 -14.13 7.81 -18.93
C ASN A 174 -13.21 6.80 -19.60
N ALA A 175 -12.48 7.23 -20.61
CA ALA A 175 -11.44 6.40 -21.18
C ALA A 175 -10.17 7.22 -21.33
N PHE A 176 -9.01 6.60 -21.13
CA PHE A 176 -7.74 7.25 -21.42
C PHE A 176 -6.70 6.27 -21.95
N PHE A 177 -5.77 6.84 -22.70
CA PHE A 177 -4.51 6.20 -23.06
C PHE A 177 -3.36 7.04 -22.52
N ARG A 178 -2.41 6.41 -21.82
CA ARG A 178 -1.21 7.03 -21.27
C ARG A 178 0.04 6.35 -21.83
N TYR A 179 1.03 7.17 -22.17
CA TYR A 179 2.39 6.77 -22.50
C TYR A 179 3.38 7.43 -21.55
N GLY A 180 4.38 6.69 -21.10
CA GLY A 180 5.51 7.16 -20.29
C GLY A 180 6.83 6.70 -20.88
N SER A 181 7.82 7.60 -20.99
CA SER A 181 9.07 7.33 -21.70
C SER A 181 10.11 6.56 -20.88
N ALA A 182 10.12 6.68 -19.53
CA ALA A 182 11.17 6.08 -18.70
C ALA A 182 11.14 4.55 -18.67
N ASN A 183 9.98 3.96 -18.88
CA ASN A 183 9.78 2.51 -18.93
C ASN A 183 8.89 2.10 -20.11
N GLU A 184 8.77 2.93 -21.12
CA GLU A 184 7.91 2.70 -22.29
C GLU A 184 6.47 2.33 -21.91
N GLU A 185 5.96 2.90 -20.81
CA GLU A 185 4.62 2.63 -20.32
C GLU A 185 3.56 2.83 -21.40
N LYS A 186 2.64 1.88 -21.51
CA LYS A 186 1.43 1.95 -22.33
C LYS A 186 0.25 1.50 -21.48
N THR A 187 -0.52 2.46 -20.98
CA THR A 187 -1.70 2.18 -20.16
C THR A 187 -2.95 2.59 -20.92
N ALA A 188 -3.93 1.70 -20.99
CA ALA A 188 -5.25 1.95 -21.51
C ALA A 188 -6.29 1.67 -20.42
N HIS A 189 -7.21 2.61 -20.21
CA HIS A 189 -8.30 2.50 -19.25
C HIS A 189 -9.63 2.83 -19.91
N VAL A 190 -10.66 2.09 -19.54
CA VAL A 190 -12.04 2.39 -19.89
C VAL A 190 -12.94 2.16 -18.69
N GLU A 191 -13.85 3.09 -18.46
CA GLU A 191 -14.84 3.05 -17.39
C GLU A 191 -16.19 3.46 -17.95
N VAL A 192 -17.21 2.68 -17.64
CA VAL A 192 -18.59 2.91 -18.09
C VAL A 192 -19.50 2.88 -16.88
N ASN A 193 -20.30 3.91 -16.73
CA ASN A 193 -21.37 3.99 -15.74
C ASN A 193 -22.74 3.92 -16.45
N VAL A 194 -23.63 3.08 -15.93
CA VAL A 194 -25.02 3.00 -16.37
C VAL A 194 -25.93 2.99 -15.15
N GLY A 195 -26.80 3.98 -15.03
CA GLY A 195 -27.68 4.14 -13.88
C GLY A 195 -29.13 4.36 -14.27
N GLY A 196 -30.02 3.52 -13.77
CA GLY A 196 -31.45 3.80 -13.65
C GLY A 196 -31.73 4.47 -12.30
N GLN A 197 -33.02 4.60 -11.94
CA GLN A 197 -33.40 5.22 -10.67
C GLN A 197 -33.16 4.31 -9.45
N ARG A 198 -33.17 2.97 -9.64
CA ARG A 198 -33.02 1.99 -8.54
C ARG A 198 -31.80 1.09 -8.68
N VAL A 199 -31.26 0.95 -9.89
CA VAL A 199 -30.08 0.12 -10.16
C VAL A 199 -29.08 0.97 -10.92
N ALA A 200 -27.83 0.94 -10.48
CA ALA A 200 -26.72 1.55 -11.20
C ALA A 200 -25.50 0.63 -11.15
N SER A 201 -24.70 0.64 -12.23
CA SER A 201 -23.46 -0.10 -12.31
C SER A 201 -22.32 0.78 -12.82
N ILE A 202 -21.10 0.46 -12.39
CA ILE A 202 -19.86 0.97 -12.93
C ILE A 202 -18.93 -0.20 -13.22
N THR A 203 -18.47 -0.27 -14.47
CA THR A 203 -17.49 -1.25 -14.94
C THR A 203 -16.23 -0.51 -15.34
N ALA A 204 -15.08 -0.87 -14.81
CA ALA A 204 -13.80 -0.31 -15.21
C ALA A 204 -12.81 -1.42 -15.57
N TYR A 205 -12.02 -1.19 -16.61
CA TYR A 205 -10.95 -2.07 -17.03
C TYR A 205 -9.70 -1.26 -17.34
N THR A 206 -8.57 -1.70 -16.78
CA THR A 206 -7.25 -1.10 -16.99
C THR A 206 -6.26 -2.15 -17.47
N PHE A 207 -5.52 -1.82 -18.51
CA PHE A 207 -4.39 -2.60 -19.00
C PHE A 207 -3.15 -1.72 -18.98
N SER A 208 -2.06 -2.20 -18.41
CA SER A 208 -0.75 -1.52 -18.38
C SER A 208 0.35 -2.46 -18.85
N ASP A 209 1.22 -1.96 -19.73
CA ASP A 209 2.43 -2.63 -20.22
C ASP A 209 3.62 -1.74 -19.90
N PHE A 210 4.54 -2.23 -19.08
CA PHE A 210 5.74 -1.55 -18.63
C PHE A 210 6.97 -2.26 -19.16
N GLY A 211 7.80 -1.56 -19.94
CA GLY A 211 9.12 -2.02 -20.33
C GLY A 211 10.16 -1.89 -19.22
N ASP A 212 11.42 -2.17 -19.54
CA ASP A 212 12.53 -2.03 -18.59
C ASP A 212 12.74 -0.57 -18.16
N LEU A 213 12.86 -0.33 -16.87
CA LEU A 213 12.97 1.01 -16.31
C LEU A 213 14.33 1.64 -16.57
N ARG A 214 14.35 2.81 -17.21
CA ARG A 214 15.53 3.65 -17.36
C ARG A 214 15.70 4.54 -16.12
N MET A 215 16.85 4.46 -15.45
CA MET A 215 17.24 5.30 -14.34
C MET A 215 17.83 6.64 -14.80
N GLY A 216 17.95 7.63 -13.89
CA GLY A 216 18.57 8.91 -14.17
C GLY A 216 20.08 8.82 -14.43
N GLU A 217 20.60 9.78 -15.18
CA GLU A 217 22.00 9.83 -15.59
C GLU A 217 22.83 10.88 -14.84
N ASN A 218 22.18 11.83 -14.16
CA ASN A 218 22.82 12.89 -13.40
C ASN A 218 22.83 12.58 -11.91
N ASN A 219 23.98 12.49 -11.29
CA ASN A 219 24.10 12.12 -9.87
C ASN A 219 24.27 13.33 -8.90
N GLY A 220 24.36 14.55 -9.43
CA GLY A 220 24.39 15.78 -8.63
C GLY A 220 25.53 15.81 -7.59
N PHE A 221 25.21 15.34 -6.39
CA PHE A 221 26.11 15.44 -5.22
C PHE A 221 26.69 14.11 -4.75
N ALA A 222 26.32 12.99 -5.32
CA ALA A 222 26.72 11.66 -4.86
C ALA A 222 27.50 10.89 -5.92
N ALA A 223 28.33 9.93 -5.47
CA ALA A 223 28.96 8.98 -6.38
C ALA A 223 27.89 8.17 -7.12
N PHE A 224 28.10 7.96 -8.42
CA PHE A 224 27.16 7.24 -9.26
C PHE A 224 27.10 5.75 -8.88
N PHE A 225 25.93 5.20 -8.67
CA PHE A 225 25.72 3.81 -8.28
C PHE A 225 24.53 3.17 -9.00
N GLY A 226 24.44 1.82 -8.94
CA GLY A 226 23.28 1.07 -9.44
C GLY A 226 23.18 0.93 -10.96
N LYS A 227 24.24 1.26 -11.74
CA LYS A 227 24.27 0.97 -13.19
C LYS A 227 24.20 -0.53 -13.47
N ARG A 228 23.26 -0.95 -14.30
CA ARG A 228 23.14 -2.32 -14.77
C ARG A 228 24.12 -2.61 -15.89
N ARG A 229 25.40 -2.83 -15.59
CA ARG A 229 26.45 -3.04 -16.60
C ARG A 229 26.38 -4.41 -17.28
N PHE A 230 25.90 -5.42 -16.54
CA PHE A 230 25.81 -6.80 -16.98
C PHE A 230 24.48 -7.40 -16.56
N TYR A 231 24.01 -8.38 -17.31
CA TYR A 231 22.84 -9.19 -16.96
C TYR A 231 23.06 -10.63 -17.42
N ALA A 232 22.37 -11.58 -16.79
CA ALA A 232 22.38 -12.99 -17.22
C ALA A 232 21.28 -13.23 -18.23
N ASP A 233 21.59 -14.02 -19.25
CA ASP A 233 20.62 -14.50 -20.24
C ASP A 233 21.02 -15.92 -20.68
N ARG A 234 20.07 -16.67 -21.23
CA ARG A 234 20.31 -18.03 -21.69
C ARG A 234 20.52 -18.10 -23.20
N ILE A 235 21.77 -18.32 -23.64
CA ILE A 235 22.13 -18.40 -25.03
C ILE A 235 22.60 -19.81 -25.37
N GLY A 236 21.98 -20.43 -26.38
CA GLY A 236 22.31 -21.78 -26.81
C GLY A 236 22.19 -22.84 -25.68
N GLY A 237 21.25 -22.64 -24.78
CA GLY A 237 21.04 -23.55 -23.65
C GLY A 237 21.99 -23.33 -22.45
N ARG A 238 22.84 -22.28 -22.49
CA ARG A 238 23.81 -21.97 -21.41
C ARG A 238 23.59 -20.59 -20.87
N ASP A 239 23.63 -20.42 -19.54
CA ASP A 239 23.62 -19.12 -18.90
C ASP A 239 24.89 -18.36 -19.27
N THR A 240 24.69 -17.14 -19.73
CA THR A 240 25.76 -16.28 -20.24
C THR A 240 25.62 -14.88 -19.65
N ILE A 241 26.71 -14.31 -19.16
CA ILE A 241 26.71 -12.92 -18.70
C ILE A 241 26.96 -12.02 -19.92
N LEU A 242 25.97 -11.19 -20.21
CA LEU A 242 26.00 -10.23 -21.29
C LEU A 242 26.31 -8.83 -20.79
N ARG A 243 27.05 -8.06 -21.60
CA ARG A 243 27.19 -6.62 -21.37
C ARG A 243 25.88 -5.92 -21.74
N ASN A 244 25.36 -5.12 -20.84
CA ASN A 244 24.20 -4.28 -21.14
C ASN A 244 24.64 -3.13 -22.08
N PRO A 245 24.07 -3.01 -23.31
CA PRO A 245 24.39 -1.94 -24.23
C PRO A 245 24.15 -0.55 -23.64
N ASP A 246 23.11 -0.42 -22.83
CA ASP A 246 22.77 0.79 -22.11
C ASP A 246 22.70 0.51 -20.59
N PRO A 247 23.74 0.85 -19.82
CA PRO A 247 23.81 0.53 -18.40
C PRO A 247 22.83 1.31 -17.52
N TYR A 248 22.14 2.31 -18.06
CA TYR A 248 21.08 3.06 -17.37
C TYR A 248 19.72 2.36 -17.48
N VAL A 249 19.54 1.45 -18.43
CA VAL A 249 18.34 0.60 -18.51
C VAL A 249 18.50 -0.57 -17.56
N GLN A 250 17.58 -0.67 -16.61
CA GLN A 250 17.54 -1.71 -15.58
C GLN A 250 16.90 -2.97 -16.15
N LYS A 251 17.70 -3.76 -16.90
CA LYS A 251 17.26 -4.95 -17.64
C LYS A 251 16.56 -5.96 -16.76
N PHE A 252 15.42 -6.51 -17.27
CA PHE A 252 14.51 -7.40 -16.57
C PHE A 252 13.84 -6.71 -15.38
N SER A 253 13.21 -5.57 -15.63
CA SER A 253 12.34 -4.89 -14.66
C SER A 253 10.91 -4.68 -15.17
N GLY A 254 10.65 -4.91 -16.46
CA GLY A 254 9.34 -4.74 -17.07
C GLY A 254 8.31 -5.80 -16.66
N TYR A 255 7.02 -5.45 -16.71
CA TYR A 255 5.90 -6.35 -16.44
C TYR A 255 4.60 -5.79 -17.03
N ARG A 256 3.52 -6.59 -17.02
CA ARG A 256 2.17 -6.18 -17.43
C ARG A 256 1.19 -6.33 -16.28
N GLN A 257 0.15 -5.52 -16.31
CA GLN A 257 -0.92 -5.49 -15.29
C GLN A 257 -2.28 -5.44 -15.96
N TYR A 258 -3.26 -6.14 -15.38
CA TYR A 258 -4.66 -6.16 -15.79
C TYR A 258 -5.54 -5.99 -14.56
N ASP A 259 -6.43 -5.00 -14.59
CA ASP A 259 -7.34 -4.71 -13.49
C ASP A 259 -8.77 -4.59 -14.01
N LEU A 260 -9.72 -5.18 -13.29
CA LEU A 260 -11.15 -5.12 -13.55
C LEU A 260 -11.88 -4.74 -12.25
N LEU A 261 -12.79 -3.79 -12.36
CA LEU A 261 -13.76 -3.43 -11.33
C LEU A 261 -15.18 -3.54 -11.91
N GLU A 262 -16.06 -4.23 -11.21
CA GLU A 262 -17.50 -4.19 -11.43
C GLU A 262 -18.19 -3.89 -10.11
N LYS A 263 -18.98 -2.82 -10.07
CA LYS A 263 -19.76 -2.47 -8.89
C LYS A 263 -21.21 -2.20 -9.30
N VAL A 264 -22.13 -2.99 -8.75
CA VAL A 264 -23.57 -2.84 -8.98
C VAL A 264 -24.23 -2.44 -7.67
N VAL A 265 -25.03 -1.37 -7.70
CA VAL A 265 -25.79 -0.91 -6.55
C VAL A 265 -27.29 -0.95 -6.87
N PHE A 266 -28.05 -1.62 -6.01
CA PHE A 266 -29.50 -1.67 -6.05
C PHE A 266 -30.09 -0.94 -4.84
N ARG A 267 -30.94 0.03 -5.06
CA ARG A 267 -31.69 0.81 -4.05
C ARG A 267 -33.18 0.55 -4.23
N PRO A 268 -33.76 -0.44 -3.53
CA PRO A 268 -35.20 -0.71 -3.64
C PRO A 268 -36.06 0.48 -3.14
N ASN A 269 -35.53 1.23 -2.18
CA ASN A 269 -36.13 2.42 -1.59
C ASN A 269 -35.02 3.37 -1.06
N ALA A 270 -35.44 4.52 -0.49
CA ALA A 270 -34.50 5.52 0.04
C ALA A 270 -33.72 5.03 1.28
N ASN A 271 -34.27 4.04 2.02
CA ASN A 271 -33.69 3.58 3.28
C ASN A 271 -32.71 2.41 3.12
N SER A 272 -32.76 1.65 2.02
CA SER A 272 -31.95 0.45 1.86
C SER A 272 -31.14 0.44 0.57
N SER A 273 -29.93 -0.11 0.66
CA SER A 273 -29.06 -0.34 -0.51
C SER A 273 -28.35 -1.69 -0.43
N HIS A 274 -28.16 -2.29 -1.59
CA HIS A 274 -27.45 -3.54 -1.82
C HIS A 274 -26.34 -3.26 -2.82
N THR A 275 -25.09 -3.56 -2.47
CA THR A 275 -23.94 -3.35 -3.35
C THR A 275 -23.23 -4.68 -3.58
N LEU A 276 -23.06 -5.06 -4.83
CA LEU A 276 -22.15 -6.11 -5.25
C LEU A 276 -20.88 -5.42 -5.79
N ASN A 277 -19.72 -5.78 -5.27
CA ASN A 277 -18.42 -5.25 -5.68
C ASN A 277 -17.50 -6.42 -6.01
N VAL A 278 -17.05 -6.49 -7.25
CA VAL A 278 -16.12 -7.51 -7.75
C VAL A 278 -14.91 -6.80 -8.31
N GLN A 279 -13.74 -7.16 -7.82
CA GLN A 279 -12.45 -6.65 -8.28
C GLN A 279 -11.56 -7.83 -8.64
N TYR A 280 -10.91 -7.75 -9.80
CA TYR A 280 -9.91 -8.71 -10.21
C TYR A 280 -8.67 -7.98 -10.70
N SER A 281 -7.52 -8.35 -10.16
CA SER A 281 -6.22 -7.84 -10.55
C SER A 281 -5.29 -9.00 -10.81
N THR A 282 -4.52 -8.94 -11.90
CA THR A 282 -3.47 -9.91 -12.21
C THR A 282 -2.33 -9.25 -12.97
N SER A 283 -1.16 -9.86 -12.92
CA SER A 283 0.02 -9.39 -13.64
C SER A 283 0.63 -10.51 -14.52
N SER A 284 1.58 -10.15 -15.38
CA SER A 284 2.59 -11.09 -15.85
C SER A 284 3.58 -11.42 -14.72
N ASP A 285 4.58 -12.25 -15.00
CA ASP A 285 5.74 -12.39 -14.12
C ASP A 285 6.35 -11.00 -13.85
N ILE A 286 6.73 -10.78 -12.58
CA ILE A 286 7.33 -9.53 -12.10
C ILE A 286 8.76 -9.84 -11.66
N PRO A 287 9.77 -9.51 -12.50
CA PRO A 287 11.16 -9.79 -12.15
C PRO A 287 11.55 -9.09 -10.84
N ARG A 288 12.14 -9.83 -9.93
CA ARG A 288 12.69 -9.33 -8.69
C ARG A 288 14.07 -8.70 -8.96
N TYR A 289 14.05 -7.46 -9.46
CA TYR A 289 15.22 -6.77 -9.99
C TYR A 289 16.40 -6.71 -9.02
N ASP A 290 16.15 -6.45 -7.75
CA ASP A 290 17.19 -6.43 -6.70
C ASP A 290 18.00 -7.74 -6.66
N ARG A 291 17.32 -8.90 -6.70
CA ARG A 291 17.98 -10.22 -6.67
C ARG A 291 18.73 -10.55 -7.95
N LEU A 292 18.27 -10.04 -9.08
CA LEU A 292 18.98 -10.21 -10.36
C LEU A 292 20.28 -9.41 -10.43
N THR A 293 20.53 -8.51 -9.48
CA THR A 293 21.80 -7.75 -9.36
C THR A 293 22.75 -8.35 -8.33
N ASP A 294 22.34 -9.34 -7.56
CA ASP A 294 23.16 -9.95 -6.52
C ASP A 294 24.43 -10.58 -7.11
N PRO A 295 25.62 -10.29 -6.55
CA PRO A 295 26.86 -10.92 -6.97
C PRO A 295 26.89 -12.39 -6.58
N GLY A 296 27.54 -13.20 -7.42
CA GLY A 296 27.75 -14.61 -7.18
C GLY A 296 29.17 -15.06 -7.60
N PRO A 297 29.56 -16.31 -7.33
CA PRO A 297 30.90 -16.81 -7.63
C PRO A 297 31.30 -16.73 -9.11
N GLN A 298 30.33 -16.77 -10.02
CA GLN A 298 30.53 -16.69 -11.47
C GLN A 298 30.08 -15.34 -12.06
N GLY A 299 29.96 -14.29 -11.23
CA GLY A 299 29.57 -12.94 -11.60
C GLY A 299 28.20 -12.54 -11.06
N LEU A 300 27.12 -13.22 -11.44
CA LEU A 300 25.77 -13.04 -10.90
C LEU A 300 25.32 -14.28 -10.16
N ARG A 301 24.51 -14.11 -9.11
CA ARG A 301 23.99 -15.20 -8.30
C ARG A 301 22.82 -15.91 -8.97
N TYR A 302 21.90 -15.15 -9.56
CA TYR A 302 20.68 -15.66 -10.18
C TYR A 302 20.66 -15.36 -11.67
N SER A 303 20.21 -16.32 -12.47
CA SER A 303 19.82 -16.13 -13.87
C SER A 303 18.38 -15.68 -13.96
N GLU A 304 17.52 -16.20 -13.07
CA GLU A 304 16.11 -15.89 -13.01
C GLU A 304 15.69 -15.73 -11.55
N TRP A 305 14.95 -14.68 -11.28
CA TRP A 305 14.24 -14.50 -10.03
C TRP A 305 13.03 -13.59 -10.28
N TYR A 306 11.83 -14.10 -10.10
CA TYR A 306 10.61 -13.35 -10.33
C TYR A 306 9.50 -13.81 -9.38
N TYR A 307 8.57 -12.91 -9.10
CA TYR A 307 7.25 -13.27 -8.64
C TYR A 307 6.45 -13.68 -9.87
N GLY A 308 5.73 -14.79 -9.84
CA GLY A 308 4.76 -15.15 -10.86
C GLY A 308 3.59 -14.18 -10.85
N PRO A 309 2.55 -14.38 -11.64
CA PRO A 309 1.40 -13.50 -11.66
C PRO A 309 0.90 -13.24 -10.24
N GLN A 310 0.88 -11.95 -9.85
CA GLN A 310 0.27 -11.54 -8.60
C GLN A 310 -1.23 -11.39 -8.85
N GLN A 311 -2.05 -12.29 -8.29
CA GLN A 311 -3.48 -12.30 -8.53
C GLN A 311 -4.27 -11.97 -7.27
N ARG A 312 -5.34 -11.22 -7.42
CA ARG A 312 -6.34 -11.00 -6.38
C ARG A 312 -7.73 -10.91 -7.00
N LEU A 313 -8.60 -11.82 -6.61
CA LEU A 313 -10.04 -11.70 -6.78
C LEU A 313 -10.63 -11.22 -5.45
N LEU A 314 -11.45 -10.17 -5.48
CA LEU A 314 -12.31 -9.75 -4.38
C LEU A 314 -13.75 -9.77 -4.86
N ALA A 315 -14.63 -10.47 -4.14
CA ALA A 315 -16.07 -10.41 -4.31
C ALA A 315 -16.71 -10.02 -2.97
N ALA A 316 -17.49 -8.95 -2.95
CA ALA A 316 -18.12 -8.47 -1.74
C ALA A 316 -19.57 -8.08 -1.95
N TYR A 317 -20.41 -8.45 -1.02
CA TYR A 317 -21.80 -8.01 -0.94
C TYR A 317 -21.99 -7.17 0.30
N LYS A 318 -22.44 -5.93 0.10
CA LYS A 318 -22.75 -4.99 1.16
C LYS A 318 -24.22 -4.66 1.19
N PHE A 319 -24.83 -4.87 2.33
CA PHE A 319 -26.17 -4.41 2.68
C PHE A 319 -26.08 -3.20 3.61
N ALA A 320 -26.87 -2.16 3.35
CA ALA A 320 -26.94 -1.00 4.23
C ALA A 320 -28.40 -0.53 4.39
N LEU A 321 -28.76 -0.20 5.62
CA LEU A 321 -29.96 0.52 6.00
C LEU A 321 -29.55 1.88 6.57
N GLN A 322 -30.22 2.96 6.17
CA GLN A 322 -29.96 4.30 6.73
C GLN A 322 -30.62 4.47 8.10
N GLU A 323 -31.82 3.91 8.26
CA GLU A 323 -32.54 3.90 9.53
C GLU A 323 -33.09 2.49 9.83
N TRP A 324 -32.70 1.95 10.96
CA TRP A 324 -33.18 0.64 11.42
C TRP A 324 -34.10 0.78 12.64
N GLY A 325 -35.40 0.73 12.37
CA GLY A 325 -36.50 0.61 13.32
C GLY A 325 -36.28 1.35 14.65
N TRP A 326 -36.35 0.61 15.76
CA TRP A 326 -36.20 1.13 17.12
C TRP A 326 -34.80 1.73 17.43
N PHE A 327 -33.75 1.30 16.70
CA PHE A 327 -32.40 1.82 16.88
C PHE A 327 -32.27 3.26 16.40
N ASN A 328 -33.08 3.65 15.40
CA ASN A 328 -33.06 4.97 14.77
C ASN A 328 -31.64 5.41 14.40
N GLY A 329 -30.96 4.54 13.65
CA GLY A 329 -29.58 4.73 13.19
C GLY A 329 -29.29 3.80 12.01
N GLY A 330 -28.16 4.01 11.35
CA GLY A 330 -27.72 3.22 10.20
C GLY A 330 -27.15 1.85 10.61
N VAL A 331 -27.36 0.85 9.74
CA VAL A 331 -26.73 -0.47 9.90
C VAL A 331 -26.13 -0.89 8.56
N ARG A 332 -24.92 -1.45 8.59
CA ARG A 332 -24.21 -1.99 7.43
C ARG A 332 -23.75 -3.42 7.75
N ALA A 333 -23.81 -4.28 6.74
CA ALA A 333 -23.21 -5.61 6.80
C ALA A 333 -22.52 -5.89 5.48
N THR A 334 -21.25 -6.32 5.54
CA THR A 334 -20.45 -6.67 4.36
C THR A 334 -19.96 -8.11 4.51
N LEU A 335 -20.33 -8.96 3.55
CA LEU A 335 -19.77 -10.29 3.39
C LEU A 335 -18.78 -10.23 2.22
N SER A 336 -17.56 -10.70 2.43
CA SER A 336 -16.52 -10.69 1.41
C SER A 336 -15.82 -12.03 1.29
N TYR A 337 -15.35 -12.30 0.08
CA TYR A 337 -14.43 -13.38 -0.25
C TYR A 337 -13.29 -12.83 -1.08
N GLN A 338 -12.05 -13.19 -0.73
CA GLN A 338 -10.87 -12.93 -1.54
C GLN A 338 -10.15 -14.23 -1.85
N ASN A 339 -9.66 -14.36 -3.08
CA ASN A 339 -8.67 -15.36 -3.46
C ASN A 339 -7.40 -14.63 -3.91
N ILE A 340 -6.31 -14.95 -3.26
CA ILE A 340 -5.01 -14.34 -3.52
C ILE A 340 -4.03 -15.45 -3.93
N GLU A 341 -3.38 -15.27 -5.08
CA GLU A 341 -2.32 -16.14 -5.54
C GLU A 341 -1.01 -15.37 -5.61
N GLU A 342 0.00 -15.87 -4.93
CA GLU A 342 1.38 -15.38 -4.97
C GLU A 342 2.30 -16.53 -5.31
N SER A 343 3.35 -16.26 -6.10
CA SER A 343 4.37 -17.29 -6.35
C SER A 343 5.76 -16.70 -6.46
N ARG A 344 6.76 -17.53 -6.25
CA ARG A 344 8.18 -17.18 -6.34
C ARG A 344 8.92 -18.23 -7.12
N HIS A 345 9.73 -17.75 -8.05
CA HIS A 345 10.48 -18.58 -8.96
C HIS A 345 11.93 -18.10 -8.98
N ASP A 346 12.87 -19.00 -8.67
CA ASP A 346 14.27 -18.65 -8.65
C ASP A 346 15.15 -19.74 -9.24
N ARG A 347 16.14 -19.33 -10.04
CA ARG A 347 17.15 -20.18 -10.63
C ARG A 347 18.53 -19.55 -10.50
N ARG A 348 19.45 -20.28 -9.86
CA ARG A 348 20.85 -19.84 -9.72
C ARG A 348 21.56 -19.85 -11.07
N PHE A 349 22.50 -18.93 -11.25
CA PHE A 349 23.32 -18.85 -12.47
C PHE A 349 24.12 -20.16 -12.69
N GLY A 350 24.04 -20.70 -13.90
CA GLY A 350 24.71 -21.95 -14.29
C GLY A 350 24.03 -23.24 -13.75
N ASN A 351 22.90 -23.12 -13.06
CA ASN A 351 22.14 -24.27 -12.57
C ASN A 351 20.88 -24.47 -13.43
N PRO A 352 20.61 -25.68 -13.97
CA PRO A 352 19.39 -25.95 -14.71
C PRO A 352 18.14 -26.09 -13.82
N GLN A 353 18.29 -26.12 -12.49
CA GLN A 353 17.18 -26.28 -11.57
C GLN A 353 16.52 -24.94 -11.24
N ILE A 354 15.25 -24.81 -11.59
CA ILE A 354 14.39 -23.70 -11.16
C ILE A 354 13.46 -24.15 -10.02
N ASN A 355 13.41 -23.37 -8.97
CA ASN A 355 12.48 -23.61 -7.86
C ASN A 355 11.19 -22.83 -8.11
N HIS A 356 10.05 -23.49 -7.88
CA HIS A 356 8.72 -22.90 -7.94
C HIS A 356 8.07 -23.06 -6.57
N ARG A 357 7.63 -21.93 -5.96
CA ARG A 357 6.85 -21.91 -4.71
C ARG A 357 5.60 -21.10 -4.95
N MET A 358 4.46 -21.69 -4.68
CA MET A 358 3.14 -21.13 -4.99
C MET A 358 2.30 -21.12 -3.72
N GLU A 359 1.68 -19.99 -3.44
CA GLU A 359 0.81 -19.79 -2.29
C GLU A 359 -0.58 -19.37 -2.77
N ASN A 360 -1.61 -20.04 -2.26
CA ASN A 360 -3.00 -19.68 -2.46
C ASN A 360 -3.64 -19.36 -1.11
N VAL A 361 -4.32 -18.23 -1.02
CA VAL A 361 -4.99 -17.78 0.20
C VAL A 361 -6.43 -17.44 -0.06
N GLY A 362 -7.34 -18.26 0.47
CA GLY A 362 -8.76 -17.96 0.54
C GLY A 362 -9.07 -17.15 1.79
N VAL A 363 -9.72 -15.98 1.65
CA VAL A 363 -10.07 -15.11 2.79
C VAL A 363 -11.56 -14.83 2.78
N TRP A 364 -12.26 -15.25 3.83
CA TRP A 364 -13.65 -14.89 4.11
C TRP A 364 -13.71 -13.78 5.15
N GLY A 365 -14.54 -12.76 4.90
CA GLY A 365 -14.77 -11.64 5.81
C GLY A 365 -16.26 -11.41 6.05
N LEU A 366 -16.61 -11.11 7.30
CA LEU A 366 -17.91 -10.57 7.68
C LEU A 366 -17.68 -9.36 8.58
N GLU A 367 -18.16 -8.22 8.14
CA GLU A 367 -18.06 -6.96 8.85
C GLU A 367 -19.49 -6.44 9.05
N THR A 368 -19.85 -6.15 10.30
CA THR A 368 -21.13 -5.52 10.62
C THR A 368 -20.88 -4.24 11.38
N GLU A 369 -21.70 -3.25 11.14
CA GLU A 369 -21.59 -1.96 11.77
C GLU A 369 -22.96 -1.33 11.99
N ALA A 370 -23.19 -0.82 13.17
CA ALA A 370 -24.34 0.00 13.51
C ALA A 370 -23.85 1.40 13.90
N GLU A 371 -24.41 2.42 13.28
CA GLU A 371 -24.03 3.81 13.43
C GLU A 371 -25.24 4.66 13.83
N LYS A 372 -25.06 5.50 14.85
CA LYS A 372 -26.11 6.40 15.29
C LYS A 372 -25.54 7.79 15.53
N HIS A 373 -26.26 8.79 15.03
CA HIS A 373 -25.98 10.19 15.22
C HIS A 373 -27.05 10.85 16.07
N TRP A 374 -26.59 11.66 17.01
CA TRP A 374 -27.41 12.59 17.79
C TRP A 374 -26.89 14.01 17.53
N GLU A 375 -27.56 15.01 18.07
CA GLU A 375 -27.22 16.42 17.84
C GLU A 375 -25.73 16.73 18.12
N HIS A 376 -25.17 16.17 19.21
CA HIS A 376 -23.79 16.43 19.64
C HIS A 376 -22.93 15.17 19.76
N GLN A 377 -23.43 14.02 19.35
CA GLN A 377 -22.74 12.74 19.53
C GLN A 377 -22.89 11.85 18.29
N SER A 378 -21.87 11.04 18.05
CA SER A 378 -21.95 9.94 17.11
C SER A 378 -21.33 8.69 17.72
N MET A 379 -21.94 7.55 17.49
CA MET A 379 -21.46 6.25 17.93
C MET A 379 -21.49 5.26 16.79
N SER A 380 -20.40 4.52 16.62
CA SER A 380 -20.32 3.36 15.74
C SER A 380 -19.89 2.14 16.54
N MET A 381 -20.55 1.01 16.31
CA MET A 381 -20.20 -0.27 16.92
C MET A 381 -20.35 -1.39 15.92
N GLY A 382 -19.56 -2.43 16.06
CA GLY A 382 -19.64 -3.53 15.10
C GLY A 382 -18.91 -4.79 15.52
N LEU A 383 -19.04 -5.79 14.64
CA LEU A 383 -18.35 -7.06 14.73
C LEU A 383 -17.60 -7.28 13.43
N ASP A 384 -16.33 -7.69 13.57
CA ASP A 384 -15.46 -8.11 12.46
C ASP A 384 -15.12 -9.59 12.64
N PHE A 385 -15.27 -10.35 11.57
CA PHE A 385 -14.81 -11.72 11.47
C PHE A 385 -14.01 -11.87 10.17
N GLN A 386 -12.85 -12.53 10.27
CA GLN A 386 -12.03 -12.90 9.12
C GLN A 386 -11.52 -14.32 9.30
N TYR A 387 -11.62 -15.15 8.25
CA TYR A 387 -11.06 -16.49 8.20
C TYR A 387 -10.17 -16.61 6.97
N ASN A 388 -8.93 -17.07 7.16
CA ASN A 388 -7.95 -17.32 6.12
C ASN A 388 -7.65 -18.80 6.05
N ASP A 389 -7.58 -19.35 4.84
CA ASP A 389 -7.10 -20.66 4.52
C ASP A 389 -5.90 -20.53 3.57
N VAL A 390 -4.76 -21.05 3.98
CA VAL A 390 -3.48 -20.91 3.27
C VAL A 390 -3.03 -22.27 2.78
N GLN A 391 -2.76 -22.38 1.49
CA GLN A 391 -2.17 -23.55 0.86
C GLN A 391 -0.83 -23.15 0.24
N SER A 392 0.20 -23.98 0.44
CA SER A 392 1.54 -23.75 -0.09
C SER A 392 2.04 -24.99 -0.79
N GLU A 393 2.46 -24.83 -2.04
CA GLU A 393 2.99 -25.90 -2.87
C GLU A 393 4.37 -25.52 -3.39
N ALA A 394 5.24 -26.50 -3.59
CA ALA A 394 6.54 -26.26 -4.20
C ALA A 394 7.02 -27.45 -5.01
N ASN A 395 7.73 -27.14 -6.08
CA ASN A 395 8.44 -28.12 -6.88
C ASN A 395 9.72 -27.51 -7.46
N ARG A 396 10.60 -28.37 -7.94
CA ARG A 396 11.83 -28.02 -8.62
C ARG A 396 11.84 -28.65 -10.00
N GLU A 397 11.96 -27.84 -11.02
CA GLU A 397 12.02 -28.27 -12.41
C GLU A 397 13.45 -28.18 -12.96
N ASN A 398 13.90 -29.22 -13.65
CA ASN A 398 15.10 -29.14 -14.47
C ASN A 398 14.71 -28.64 -15.85
N ILE A 399 15.06 -27.39 -16.19
CA ILE A 399 14.69 -26.72 -17.45
C ILE A 399 15.31 -27.36 -18.72
N GLU A 400 16.27 -28.27 -18.59
CA GLU A 400 16.89 -28.97 -19.72
C GLU A 400 16.22 -30.31 -20.01
N THR A 401 15.75 -31.00 -18.97
CA THR A 401 15.13 -32.34 -19.09
C THR A 401 13.63 -32.33 -18.87
N GLY A 402 13.07 -31.26 -18.30
CA GLY A 402 11.67 -31.18 -17.88
C GLY A 402 11.31 -32.05 -16.67
N VAL A 403 12.31 -32.62 -15.99
CA VAL A 403 12.08 -33.47 -14.81
C VAL A 403 11.69 -32.59 -13.63
N ILE A 404 10.53 -32.91 -13.02
CA ILE A 404 10.02 -32.26 -11.81
C ILE A 404 10.36 -33.13 -10.60
N SER A 405 10.86 -32.50 -9.54
CA SER A 405 11.19 -33.12 -8.25
C SER A 405 10.57 -32.33 -7.10
N PRO A 406 10.37 -32.96 -5.93
CA PRO A 406 9.90 -32.27 -4.73
C PRO A 406 10.84 -31.14 -4.31
N GLN A 407 10.26 -30.08 -3.71
CA GLN A 407 10.96 -28.96 -3.09
C GLN A 407 10.23 -28.55 -1.82
N ASN A 408 10.96 -27.99 -0.85
CA ASN A 408 10.34 -27.47 0.37
C ASN A 408 9.43 -26.27 0.05
N THR A 409 8.24 -26.30 0.64
CA THR A 409 7.29 -25.18 0.60
C THR A 409 7.79 -24.01 1.44
N ARG A 410 7.28 -22.81 1.15
CA ARG A 410 7.59 -21.63 1.97
C ARG A 410 6.83 -21.62 3.29
N TYR A 411 5.57 -22.04 3.26
CA TYR A 411 4.68 -22.16 4.41
C TYR A 411 4.36 -23.65 4.65
N PRO A 412 3.76 -23.99 5.80
CA PRO A 412 3.44 -25.35 6.14
C PRO A 412 2.68 -26.08 5.02
N ASP A 413 3.21 -27.21 4.56
CA ASP A 413 2.70 -28.00 3.43
C ASP A 413 1.37 -28.70 3.74
N GLY A 414 1.06 -28.95 5.01
CA GLY A 414 -0.25 -29.42 5.48
C GLY A 414 -1.31 -28.34 5.57
N GLY A 415 -0.96 -27.08 5.16
CA GLY A 415 -1.84 -25.93 5.18
C GLY A 415 -1.79 -25.10 6.46
N GLY A 416 -2.34 -23.89 6.36
CA GLY A 416 -2.43 -22.94 7.45
C GLY A 416 -3.82 -22.31 7.54
N GLN A 417 -4.35 -22.19 8.75
CA GLN A 417 -5.64 -21.56 9.00
C GLN A 417 -5.49 -20.45 10.03
N MET A 418 -6.14 -19.31 9.79
CA MET A 418 -6.15 -18.21 10.74
C MET A 418 -7.53 -17.58 10.80
N TYR A 419 -8.07 -17.37 11.98
CA TYR A 419 -9.31 -16.62 12.17
C TYR A 419 -9.12 -15.49 13.16
N ASN A 420 -9.85 -14.40 12.91
CA ASN A 420 -9.96 -13.25 13.80
C ASN A 420 -11.43 -12.96 14.04
N ILE A 421 -11.82 -12.77 15.28
CA ILE A 421 -13.15 -12.29 15.64
C ILE A 421 -13.00 -11.17 16.67
N ALA A 422 -13.66 -10.04 16.44
CA ALA A 422 -13.59 -8.91 17.35
C ALA A 422 -14.87 -8.07 17.33
N VAL A 423 -15.18 -7.46 18.47
CA VAL A 423 -16.16 -6.40 18.58
C VAL A 423 -15.46 -5.08 18.82
N PHE A 424 -16.01 -3.99 18.30
CA PHE A 424 -15.50 -2.65 18.51
C PHE A 424 -16.63 -1.66 18.76
N ALA A 425 -16.28 -0.57 19.42
CA ALA A 425 -17.13 0.60 19.56
C ALA A 425 -16.26 1.86 19.51
N THR A 426 -16.73 2.86 18.79
CA THR A 426 -16.16 4.21 18.75
C THR A 426 -17.28 5.21 19.05
N HIS A 427 -16.96 6.23 19.84
CA HIS A 427 -17.89 7.30 20.19
C HIS A 427 -17.17 8.64 20.03
N SER A 428 -17.89 9.64 19.59
CA SER A 428 -17.42 11.02 19.50
C SER A 428 -18.52 11.95 19.96
N TRP A 429 -18.17 12.95 20.75
CA TRP A 429 -19.14 13.90 21.28
C TRP A 429 -18.57 15.31 21.38
N GLN A 430 -19.39 16.29 21.04
CA GLN A 430 -19.11 17.71 21.23
C GLN A 430 -19.72 18.18 22.53
N VAL A 431 -19.02 19.05 23.24
CA VAL A 431 -19.52 19.58 24.53
C VAL A 431 -20.73 20.51 24.29
N PRO A 432 -21.91 20.18 24.78
CA PRO A 432 -23.08 21.03 24.61
C PRO A 432 -22.85 22.45 25.19
N GLY A 433 -23.12 23.48 24.40
CA GLY A 433 -22.86 24.89 24.75
C GLY A 433 -21.40 25.33 24.64
N ASN A 434 -20.46 24.42 24.30
CA ASN A 434 -19.08 24.71 23.97
C ASN A 434 -18.60 23.79 22.84
N GLU A 435 -19.17 23.97 21.65
CA GLU A 435 -18.90 23.14 20.46
C GLU A 435 -17.48 23.22 19.94
N GLN A 436 -16.62 24.05 20.57
CA GLN A 436 -15.19 24.08 20.27
C GLN A 436 -14.48 22.79 20.65
N TRP A 437 -15.00 22.04 21.64
CA TRP A 437 -14.41 20.81 22.13
C TRP A 437 -15.14 19.59 21.59
N THR A 438 -14.36 18.70 21.00
CA THR A 438 -14.80 17.35 20.60
C THR A 438 -13.91 16.33 21.29
N PHE A 439 -14.53 15.36 21.95
CA PHE A 439 -13.85 14.20 22.52
C PHE A 439 -14.22 12.94 21.76
N SER A 440 -13.29 12.00 21.67
CA SER A 440 -13.52 10.72 21.03
C SER A 440 -12.86 9.61 21.83
N GLU A 441 -13.54 8.50 21.95
CA GLU A 441 -13.04 7.28 22.55
C GLU A 441 -13.37 6.08 21.67
N GLY A 442 -12.52 5.06 21.74
CA GLY A 442 -12.71 3.82 21.02
C GLY A 442 -12.16 2.64 21.81
N LEU A 443 -12.84 1.52 21.69
CA LEU A 443 -12.45 0.25 22.30
C LEU A 443 -12.70 -0.91 21.33
N ARG A 444 -11.75 -1.85 21.29
CA ARG A 444 -11.85 -3.11 20.55
C ARG A 444 -11.39 -4.26 21.42
N GLY A 445 -12.10 -5.38 21.36
CA GLY A 445 -11.71 -6.63 22.01
C GLY A 445 -12.08 -7.84 21.16
N GLY A 446 -11.28 -8.90 21.23
CA GLY A 446 -11.53 -10.09 20.43
C GLY A 446 -10.52 -11.20 20.64
N PHE A 447 -10.57 -12.17 19.74
CA PHE A 447 -9.71 -13.37 19.74
C PHE A 447 -9.20 -13.65 18.34
N THR A 448 -7.98 -14.17 18.30
CA THR A 448 -7.34 -14.70 17.08
C THR A 448 -6.88 -16.12 17.34
N GLY A 449 -7.18 -17.03 16.42
CA GLY A 449 -6.64 -18.38 16.41
C GLY A 449 -5.86 -18.62 15.12
N LEU A 450 -4.75 -19.35 15.25
CA LEU A 450 -3.88 -19.76 14.17
C LEU A 450 -3.56 -21.24 14.32
N LYS A 451 -3.57 -21.95 13.19
CA LYS A 451 -3.21 -23.35 13.09
C LYS A 451 -2.36 -23.57 11.84
N ALA A 452 -1.20 -24.20 12.00
CA ALA A 452 -0.28 -24.56 10.93
C ALA A 452 0.06 -26.03 11.01
N ARG A 453 0.00 -26.79 9.90
CA ARG A 453 0.22 -28.23 9.87
C ARG A 453 1.40 -28.56 8.97
N PHE A 454 2.31 -29.42 9.45
CA PHE A 454 3.52 -29.86 8.78
C PHE A 454 3.40 -31.35 8.46
N ASP A 455 3.02 -31.68 7.23
CA ASP A 455 2.77 -33.07 6.80
C ASP A 455 4.06 -33.75 6.29
N ASP A 456 4.87 -33.05 5.46
CA ASP A 456 6.13 -33.53 4.92
C ASP A 456 7.34 -33.04 5.74
N LYS A 457 8.08 -33.97 6.32
CA LYS A 457 9.30 -33.70 7.11
C LYS A 457 10.58 -34.06 6.38
N MET A 458 10.51 -34.37 5.08
CA MET A 458 11.66 -34.80 4.28
C MET A 458 12.75 -33.74 4.23
N PHE A 459 12.36 -32.45 4.11
CA PHE A 459 13.29 -31.34 4.06
C PHE A 459 13.66 -30.79 5.44
N PHE A 460 12.73 -30.87 6.40
CA PHE A 460 12.92 -30.43 7.78
C PHE A 460 12.27 -31.40 8.77
N PRO A 461 13.04 -32.03 9.63
CA PRO A 461 12.50 -32.92 10.67
C PRO A 461 11.95 -32.11 11.86
N PHE A 462 10.82 -31.43 11.65
CA PHE A 462 10.16 -30.71 12.74
C PHE A 462 9.77 -31.64 13.88
N PRO A 463 9.98 -31.23 15.16
CA PRO A 463 9.63 -32.02 16.33
C PRO A 463 8.12 -32.07 16.60
N TYR A 464 7.32 -31.39 15.81
CA TYR A 464 5.86 -31.30 15.92
C TYR A 464 5.21 -31.46 14.53
N ASP A 465 3.96 -31.94 14.51
CA ASP A 465 3.12 -32.08 13.30
C ASP A 465 2.22 -30.86 13.11
N GLU A 466 1.98 -30.13 14.19
CA GLU A 466 1.06 -28.99 14.21
C GLU A 466 1.56 -27.91 15.16
N ALA A 467 1.40 -26.66 14.77
CA ALA A 467 1.58 -25.50 15.62
C ALA A 467 0.26 -24.73 15.73
N THR A 468 -0.19 -24.46 16.94
CA THR A 468 -1.43 -23.74 17.21
C THR A 468 -1.17 -22.57 18.15
N GLN A 469 -1.84 -21.45 17.89
CA GLN A 469 -1.82 -20.28 18.77
C GLN A 469 -3.22 -19.69 18.91
N ASN A 470 -3.62 -19.38 20.15
CA ASN A 470 -4.85 -18.66 20.45
C ASN A 470 -4.53 -17.46 21.35
N THR A 471 -4.97 -16.28 20.93
CA THR A 471 -4.60 -15.03 21.57
C THR A 471 -5.80 -14.12 21.75
N ALA A 472 -6.01 -13.63 22.96
CA ALA A 472 -6.93 -12.53 23.23
C ALA A 472 -6.27 -11.20 22.85
N ILE A 473 -7.02 -10.34 22.18
CA ILE A 473 -6.57 -9.04 21.68
C ILE A 473 -7.46 -7.92 22.22
N TRP A 474 -6.86 -6.76 22.43
CA TRP A 474 -7.59 -5.54 22.73
C TRP A 474 -6.81 -4.30 22.28
N SER A 475 -7.52 -3.23 21.99
CA SER A 475 -6.95 -1.91 21.75
C SER A 475 -7.92 -0.82 22.18
N ALA A 476 -7.38 0.35 22.48
CA ALA A 476 -8.14 1.53 22.88
C ALA A 476 -7.57 2.79 22.24
N SER A 477 -8.42 3.79 22.07
CA SER A 477 -8.05 5.12 21.61
C SER A 477 -8.83 6.20 22.40
N LEU A 478 -8.18 7.34 22.63
CA LEU A 478 -8.75 8.53 23.23
C LEU A 478 -8.29 9.75 22.44
N GLY A 479 -9.22 10.62 22.09
CA GLY A 479 -8.98 11.83 21.34
C GLY A 479 -9.63 13.05 21.99
N ALA A 480 -8.96 14.19 21.88
CA ALA A 480 -9.52 15.50 22.25
C ALA A 480 -9.14 16.51 21.17
N VAL A 481 -10.12 17.25 20.69
CA VAL A 481 -9.92 18.32 19.70
C VAL A 481 -10.53 19.60 20.23
N TRP A 482 -9.76 20.67 20.16
CA TRP A 482 -10.23 22.01 20.40
C TRP A 482 -10.12 22.85 19.12
N ASN A 483 -11.22 23.45 18.69
CA ASN A 483 -11.30 24.32 17.55
C ASN A 483 -11.61 25.75 18.03
N SER A 484 -10.65 26.66 17.88
CA SER A 484 -10.83 28.08 18.23
C SER A 484 -11.65 28.81 17.14
N PRO A 485 -12.47 29.79 17.51
CA PRO A 485 -13.13 30.68 16.56
C PRO A 485 -12.16 31.43 15.63
N GLU A 486 -10.91 31.68 16.09
CA GLU A 486 -9.89 32.35 15.30
C GLU A 486 -9.21 31.39 14.30
N GLY A 487 -9.62 30.12 14.23
CA GLY A 487 -9.11 29.13 13.27
C GLY A 487 -7.84 28.41 13.73
N TRP A 488 -7.58 28.32 15.03
CA TRP A 488 -6.63 27.37 15.62
C TRP A 488 -7.33 26.06 15.97
N ARG A 489 -6.65 24.95 15.72
CA ARG A 489 -7.08 23.64 16.14
C ARG A 489 -5.95 22.96 16.88
N LEU A 490 -6.22 22.49 18.09
CA LEU A 490 -5.36 21.60 18.86
C LEU A 490 -5.99 20.23 18.89
N ALA A 491 -5.19 19.18 18.66
CA ALA A 491 -5.62 17.80 18.69
C ALA A 491 -4.65 16.96 19.53
N LEU A 492 -5.20 16.23 20.48
CA LEU A 492 -4.48 15.23 21.26
C LEU A 492 -5.07 13.86 20.93
N ASN A 493 -4.23 12.89 20.65
CA ASN A 493 -4.64 11.53 20.40
C ASN A 493 -3.73 10.55 21.14
N ALA A 494 -4.31 9.68 21.93
CA ALA A 494 -3.62 8.55 22.55
C ALA A 494 -4.24 7.25 22.03
N SER A 495 -3.44 6.35 21.47
CA SER A 495 -3.94 5.12 20.88
C SER A 495 -3.00 3.95 21.11
N SER A 496 -3.57 2.75 21.20
CA SER A 496 -2.83 1.51 21.20
C SER A 496 -3.05 0.74 19.92
N GLY A 497 -2.01 0.05 19.45
CA GLY A 497 -2.07 -0.86 18.33
C GLY A 497 -1.54 -2.24 18.69
N PHE A 498 -1.96 -3.23 17.94
CA PHE A 498 -1.41 -4.59 18.04
C PHE A 498 -1.29 -5.23 16.66
N ARG A 499 -0.33 -6.16 16.52
CA ARG A 499 -0.23 -7.08 15.39
C ARG A 499 -0.10 -8.50 15.92
N VAL A 500 -1.03 -9.35 15.52
CA VAL A 500 -1.00 -10.77 15.86
C VAL A 500 -0.06 -11.48 14.89
N PRO A 501 0.80 -12.40 15.36
CA PRO A 501 1.57 -13.27 14.48
C PRO A 501 0.67 -13.99 13.48
N ASN A 502 1.12 -14.09 12.24
CA ASN A 502 0.41 -14.79 11.19
C ASN A 502 1.19 -16.04 10.74
N ILE A 503 0.76 -16.70 9.67
CA ILE A 503 1.42 -17.91 9.14
C ILE A 503 2.86 -17.61 8.69
N ASP A 504 3.15 -16.43 8.12
CA ASP A 504 4.53 -16.08 7.75
C ASP A 504 5.43 -15.92 8.99
N ASP A 505 4.91 -15.34 10.06
CA ASP A 505 5.70 -15.17 11.27
C ASP A 505 6.01 -16.50 11.98
N LEU A 506 5.01 -17.38 12.05
CA LEU A 506 5.06 -18.59 12.86
C LEU A 506 5.64 -19.77 12.10
N GLY A 507 5.32 -19.91 10.82
CA GLY A 507 5.46 -21.19 10.11
C GLY A 507 6.39 -21.18 8.90
N LYS A 508 7.02 -20.05 8.53
CA LYS A 508 7.85 -20.03 7.32
C LYS A 508 9.16 -20.80 7.49
N VAL A 509 9.56 -21.47 6.41
CA VAL A 509 10.92 -21.96 6.19
C VAL A 509 11.49 -21.20 4.99
N PHE A 510 12.53 -20.43 5.19
CA PHE A 510 13.03 -19.54 4.16
C PHE A 510 14.52 -19.22 4.28
N ASP A 511 15.22 -19.26 3.15
CA ASP A 511 16.57 -18.74 2.98
C ASP A 511 16.49 -17.20 2.79
N SER A 512 16.77 -16.44 3.84
CA SER A 512 16.78 -14.96 3.76
C SER A 512 18.11 -14.41 3.26
N GLN A 513 19.20 -15.08 3.59
CA GLN A 513 20.56 -14.73 3.21
C GLN A 513 21.37 -16.02 2.98
N PRO A 514 22.45 -15.98 2.16
CA PRO A 514 23.34 -17.12 1.99
C PRO A 514 23.88 -17.63 3.32
N GLY A 515 23.78 -18.94 3.56
CA GLY A 515 24.27 -19.57 4.79
C GLY A 515 23.40 -19.33 6.03
N SER A 516 22.15 -18.90 5.87
CA SER A 516 21.18 -18.83 6.95
C SER A 516 19.81 -19.36 6.54
N VAL A 517 19.08 -19.97 7.47
CA VAL A 517 17.72 -20.47 7.27
C VAL A 517 16.82 -20.03 8.42
N ILE A 518 15.63 -19.52 8.09
CA ILE A 518 14.62 -19.18 9.08
C ILE A 518 13.74 -20.43 9.29
N VAL A 519 13.55 -20.80 10.54
CA VAL A 519 12.72 -21.95 10.96
C VAL A 519 11.48 -21.47 11.74
N PRO A 520 10.40 -22.26 11.77
CA PRO A 520 9.21 -21.97 12.56
C PRO A 520 9.49 -21.80 14.05
N ASN A 521 8.80 -20.82 14.67
CA ASN A 521 8.79 -20.60 16.11
C ASN A 521 7.35 -20.39 16.60
N PRO A 522 6.71 -21.36 17.25
CA PRO A 522 5.34 -21.26 17.72
C PRO A 522 5.15 -20.36 18.97
N ASP A 523 6.24 -19.97 19.64
CA ASP A 523 6.19 -19.24 20.93
C ASP A 523 6.10 -17.69 20.78
N ILE A 524 5.94 -17.19 19.56
CA ILE A 524 5.86 -15.75 19.31
C ILE A 524 4.55 -15.13 19.82
N LYS A 525 4.64 -13.91 20.34
CA LYS A 525 3.52 -13.15 20.91
C LYS A 525 3.14 -11.95 20.03
N PRO A 526 1.93 -11.39 20.19
CA PRO A 526 1.55 -10.16 19.48
C PRO A 526 2.48 -8.99 19.78
N GLU A 527 2.82 -8.24 18.73
CA GLU A 527 3.46 -6.94 18.84
C GLU A 527 2.47 -5.91 19.36
N LYS A 528 2.94 -4.91 20.11
CA LYS A 528 2.10 -3.85 20.71
C LYS A 528 2.73 -2.47 20.53
N THR A 529 1.89 -1.48 20.23
CA THR A 529 2.30 -0.07 20.21
C THR A 529 1.41 0.75 21.11
N TYR A 530 2.02 1.77 21.76
CA TYR A 530 1.33 2.82 22.49
C TYR A 530 1.81 4.15 21.94
N ASN A 531 0.89 4.92 21.42
CA ASN A 531 1.18 6.14 20.68
C ASN A 531 0.51 7.35 21.31
N PHE A 532 1.20 8.49 21.25
CA PHE A 532 0.66 9.80 21.62
C PHE A 532 0.98 10.80 20.50
N ASP A 533 -0.04 11.56 20.06
CA ASP A 533 0.06 12.63 19.06
C ASP A 533 -0.37 13.97 19.67
N LEU A 534 0.36 15.01 19.29
CA LEU A 534 -0.01 16.41 19.49
C LEU A 534 -0.07 17.09 18.12
N GLY A 535 -1.27 17.45 17.70
CA GLY A 535 -1.53 18.17 16.45
C GLY A 535 -1.86 19.63 16.69
N ILE A 536 -1.23 20.53 15.92
CA ILE A 536 -1.53 21.96 15.90
C ILE A 536 -1.80 22.34 14.45
N THR A 537 -3.00 22.84 14.19
CA THR A 537 -3.40 23.28 12.84
C THR A 537 -3.83 24.76 12.89
N ARG A 538 -3.37 25.52 11.90
CA ARG A 538 -3.89 26.85 11.61
C ARG A 538 -4.73 26.82 10.35
N VAL A 539 -5.97 27.27 10.45
CA VAL A 539 -6.85 27.51 9.32
C VAL A 539 -7.12 29.02 9.28
N SER A 540 -7.00 29.67 8.13
CA SER A 540 -7.25 31.10 7.99
C SER A 540 -8.00 31.39 6.70
N ALA A 541 -9.11 32.14 6.82
CA ALA A 541 -9.91 32.68 5.73
C ALA A 541 -10.31 31.66 4.65
N GLU A 542 -10.44 30.36 5.00
CA GLU A 542 -10.68 29.26 4.05
C GLU A 542 -9.64 29.14 2.92
N ARG A 543 -8.48 29.78 3.09
CA ARG A 543 -7.40 29.83 2.10
C ARG A 543 -6.08 29.24 2.59
N LEU A 544 -5.92 29.05 3.89
CA LEU A 544 -4.71 28.48 4.50
C LEU A 544 -5.08 27.35 5.44
N ARG A 545 -4.41 26.23 5.30
CA ARG A 545 -4.38 25.16 6.25
C ARG A 545 -2.92 24.74 6.46
N TRP A 546 -2.43 24.90 7.67
CA TRP A 546 -1.09 24.47 8.08
C TRP A 546 -1.19 23.57 9.30
N GLU A 547 -0.97 22.29 9.09
CA GLU A 547 -1.07 21.26 10.09
C GLU A 547 0.33 20.75 10.49
N ASN A 548 0.61 20.71 11.78
CA ASN A 548 1.85 20.19 12.34
C ASN A 548 1.49 19.13 13.38
N VAL A 549 2.14 17.97 13.33
CA VAL A 549 1.91 16.87 14.26
C VAL A 549 3.25 16.38 14.79
N LEU A 550 3.38 16.38 16.12
CA LEU A 550 4.44 15.72 16.86
C LEU A 550 3.88 14.40 17.40
N TRP A 551 4.65 13.34 17.33
CA TRP A 551 4.20 12.05 17.80
C TRP A 551 5.33 11.22 18.42
N VAL A 552 4.95 10.31 19.33
CA VAL A 552 5.85 9.32 19.94
C VAL A 552 5.13 8.01 20.08
N THR A 553 5.81 6.92 19.74
CA THR A 553 5.32 5.55 19.83
C THR A 553 6.31 4.71 20.65
N ALA A 554 5.82 4.06 21.69
CA ALA A 554 6.50 2.96 22.36
C ALA A 554 6.10 1.65 21.69
N PHE A 555 7.08 0.93 21.14
CA PHE A 555 6.90 -0.35 20.46
C PHE A 555 7.45 -1.46 21.35
N ARG A 556 6.63 -2.46 21.66
CA ARG A 556 6.95 -3.59 22.55
C ARG A 556 6.72 -4.92 21.87
N ASP A 557 7.45 -5.94 22.33
CA ASP A 557 7.36 -7.31 21.83
C ASP A 557 7.58 -7.40 20.31
N ALA A 558 8.42 -6.51 19.76
CA ALA A 558 8.70 -6.47 18.32
C ALA A 558 9.23 -7.83 17.84
N ILE A 559 8.58 -8.39 16.84
CA ILE A 559 9.00 -9.63 16.18
C ILE A 559 10.15 -9.28 15.26
N VAL A 560 11.29 -9.93 15.50
CA VAL A 560 12.51 -9.81 14.71
C VAL A 560 13.08 -11.18 14.42
N THR A 561 13.70 -11.34 13.25
CA THR A 561 14.46 -12.54 12.93
C THR A 561 15.81 -12.48 13.63
N ASP A 562 16.14 -13.49 14.44
CA ASP A 562 17.41 -13.54 15.20
C ASP A 562 17.87 -14.99 15.36
N VAL A 563 19.14 -15.17 15.79
CA VAL A 563 19.76 -16.48 15.99
C VAL A 563 18.88 -17.34 16.92
N PHE A 564 18.66 -18.56 16.50
CA PHE A 564 17.80 -19.51 17.19
C PHE A 564 18.45 -20.91 17.23
N ARG A 565 18.01 -21.77 18.13
CA ARG A 565 18.44 -23.17 18.21
C ARG A 565 17.33 -24.09 17.77
N PHE A 566 17.54 -24.79 16.68
CA PHE A 566 16.62 -25.81 16.20
C PHE A 566 17.11 -27.20 16.64
N ASN A 567 16.31 -27.90 17.45
CA ASN A 567 16.69 -29.19 18.05
C ASN A 567 18.06 -29.13 18.79
N GLY A 568 18.36 -27.98 19.43
CA GLY A 568 19.62 -27.76 20.14
C GLY A 568 20.83 -27.40 19.26
N GLN A 569 20.64 -27.28 17.95
CA GLN A 569 21.70 -26.94 16.98
C GLN A 569 21.58 -25.45 16.54
N ASP A 570 22.72 -24.76 16.47
CA ASP A 570 22.82 -23.40 15.98
C ASP A 570 22.90 -23.34 14.45
N SER A 571 23.19 -24.46 13.77
CA SER A 571 23.27 -24.58 12.31
C SER A 571 22.74 -25.92 11.84
N VAL A 572 22.10 -25.94 10.66
CA VAL A 572 21.55 -27.14 10.02
C VAL A 572 21.94 -27.21 8.55
N LEU A 573 21.97 -28.41 7.97
CA LEU A 573 22.17 -28.59 6.54
C LEU A 573 20.88 -28.19 5.80
N TYR A 574 20.94 -27.15 4.96
CA TYR A 574 19.83 -26.67 4.17
C TYR A 574 20.26 -26.40 2.73
N ASP A 575 19.55 -26.97 1.75
CA ASP A 575 19.85 -26.88 0.31
C ASP A 575 21.34 -27.16 -0.05
N GLY A 576 21.94 -28.12 0.69
CA GLY A 576 23.33 -28.55 0.50
C GLY A 576 24.40 -27.70 1.17
N GLU A 577 24.04 -26.66 1.93
CA GLU A 577 24.94 -25.77 2.66
C GLU A 577 24.63 -25.80 4.17
N MET A 578 25.69 -25.76 5.00
CA MET A 578 25.49 -25.55 6.46
C MET A 578 25.00 -24.11 6.69
N SER A 579 23.78 -23.99 7.17
CA SER A 579 23.08 -22.72 7.34
C SER A 579 22.87 -22.41 8.82
N LEU A 580 23.17 -21.17 9.24
CA LEU A 580 22.86 -20.66 10.57
C LEU A 580 21.35 -20.64 10.78
N VAL A 581 20.89 -21.16 11.91
CA VAL A 581 19.46 -21.19 12.24
C VAL A 581 19.01 -19.86 12.81
N LEU A 582 18.02 -19.27 12.16
CA LEU A 582 17.31 -18.08 12.59
C LEU A 582 15.85 -18.41 12.85
N ALA A 583 15.17 -17.64 13.71
CA ALA A 583 13.71 -17.68 13.87
C ALA A 583 13.16 -16.30 14.23
N ASN A 584 11.88 -16.11 13.97
CA ASN A 584 11.17 -14.95 14.47
C ASN A 584 11.00 -15.03 15.99
N GLN A 585 11.32 -13.96 16.71
CA GLN A 585 11.31 -13.89 18.17
C GLN A 585 10.88 -12.51 18.66
N ASN A 586 10.15 -12.44 19.77
CA ASN A 586 9.82 -11.18 20.44
C ASN A 586 11.00 -10.74 21.32
N LYS A 587 11.92 -9.97 20.79
CA LYS A 587 13.13 -9.61 21.53
C LYS A 587 13.30 -8.14 21.81
N ARG A 588 12.50 -7.24 21.17
CA ARG A 588 12.87 -5.84 21.12
C ARG A 588 11.79 -4.91 21.65
N ARG A 589 12.26 -3.90 22.39
CA ARG A 589 11.52 -2.70 22.74
C ARG A 589 12.11 -1.57 21.92
N ALA A 590 11.27 -0.78 21.27
CA ALA A 590 11.76 0.37 20.51
C ALA A 590 10.97 1.63 20.89
N ARG A 591 11.62 2.78 20.70
CA ARG A 591 10.99 4.09 20.76
C ARG A 591 11.09 4.72 19.37
N ILE A 592 9.97 5.16 18.88
CA ILE A 592 9.87 5.85 17.59
C ILE A 592 9.23 7.20 17.87
N TRP A 593 9.75 8.26 17.28
CA TRP A 593 9.17 9.60 17.37
C TRP A 593 9.39 10.35 16.08
N GLY A 594 8.58 11.33 15.83
CA GLY A 594 8.69 12.09 14.61
C GLY A 594 7.83 13.33 14.59
N PHE A 595 7.96 14.01 13.48
CA PHE A 595 7.28 15.24 13.18
C PHE A 595 6.78 15.20 11.73
N SER A 596 5.58 15.71 11.51
CA SER A 596 5.06 15.98 10.17
C SER A 596 4.48 17.38 10.08
N SER A 597 4.68 18.04 8.93
CA SER A 597 4.12 19.34 8.63
C SER A 597 3.48 19.30 7.25
N ASN A 598 2.21 19.72 7.15
CA ASN A 598 1.46 19.81 5.90
C ASN A 598 0.93 21.23 5.72
N LEU A 599 1.25 21.84 4.59
CA LEU A 599 0.82 23.18 4.21
C LEU A 599 -0.03 23.11 2.95
N GLU A 600 -1.19 23.77 2.98
CA GLU A 600 -2.08 24.03 1.84
C GLU A 600 -2.47 25.48 1.90
N ALA A 601 -2.23 26.23 0.83
CA ALA A 601 -2.53 27.67 0.79
C ALA A 601 -3.02 28.10 -0.60
N ASP A 602 -4.27 28.53 -0.69
CA ASP A 602 -4.83 29.20 -1.87
C ASP A 602 -4.42 30.67 -1.86
N VAL A 603 -3.24 30.98 -2.45
CA VAL A 603 -2.66 32.32 -2.44
C VAL A 603 -3.51 33.27 -3.26
N TYR A 604 -4.00 32.79 -4.41
CA TYR A 604 -4.99 33.44 -5.27
C TYR A 604 -6.10 32.46 -5.60
N ASP A 605 -7.17 32.88 -6.22
CA ASP A 605 -8.29 32.02 -6.58
C ASP A 605 -7.88 30.92 -7.59
N ASP A 606 -6.82 31.16 -8.34
CA ASP A 606 -6.29 30.29 -9.38
C ASP A 606 -4.89 29.71 -9.05
N LEU A 607 -4.27 30.12 -7.93
CA LEU A 607 -2.92 29.67 -7.54
C LEU A 607 -2.88 29.21 -6.09
N ALA A 608 -2.51 27.96 -5.91
CA ALA A 608 -2.28 27.36 -4.62
C ALA A 608 -0.82 26.93 -4.43
N LEU A 609 -0.34 27.00 -3.19
CA LEU A 609 0.93 26.42 -2.74
C LEU A 609 0.62 25.25 -1.82
N PHE A 610 1.45 24.23 -1.89
CA PHE A 610 1.35 23.07 -1.00
C PHE A 610 2.72 22.55 -0.60
N GLY A 611 2.78 21.87 0.55
CA GLY A 611 4.00 21.23 1.00
C GLY A 611 3.74 20.19 2.06
N SER A 612 4.55 19.15 2.08
CA SER A 612 4.61 18.15 3.14
C SER A 612 6.05 17.88 3.55
N LEU A 613 6.26 17.64 4.83
CA LEU A 613 7.55 17.27 5.40
C LEU A 613 7.33 16.22 6.48
N HIS A 614 8.08 15.13 6.42
CA HIS A 614 8.03 14.05 7.38
C HIS A 614 9.43 13.71 7.89
N TYR A 615 9.57 13.60 9.20
CA TYR A 615 10.79 13.17 9.87
C TYR A 615 10.44 12.11 10.90
N THR A 616 11.20 11.02 10.91
CA THR A 616 11.03 9.89 11.82
C THR A 616 12.38 9.47 12.37
N ARG A 617 12.45 9.18 13.65
CA ARG A 617 13.60 8.56 14.31
C ARG A 617 13.14 7.39 15.16
N GLY A 618 13.78 6.23 14.96
CA GLY A 618 13.52 5.01 15.71
C GLY A 618 14.78 4.44 16.31
N ARG A 619 14.69 3.98 17.55
CA ARG A 619 15.81 3.30 18.25
C ARG A 619 15.28 2.08 19.01
N ILE A 620 16.01 0.99 18.90
CA ILE A 620 15.83 -0.22 19.71
C ILE A 620 16.54 0.01 21.01
N LEU A 621 15.79 -0.09 22.11
CA LEU A 621 16.31 0.12 23.44
C LEU A 621 17.08 -1.13 23.89
N GLN A 622 18.35 -0.93 24.27
CA GLN A 622 19.18 -1.97 24.84
C GLN A 622 19.15 -1.87 26.37
N ASP A 623 19.29 -2.99 27.06
CA ASP A 623 19.41 -3.01 28.52
C ASP A 623 20.84 -2.60 28.96
N GLU A 624 21.84 -2.85 28.09
CA GLU A 624 23.25 -2.45 28.28
C GLU A 624 23.81 -1.97 26.93
N GLY A 625 24.64 -0.93 26.93
CA GLY A 625 25.25 -0.32 25.76
C GLY A 625 24.37 0.74 25.07
N ASP A 626 24.75 1.12 23.86
CA ASP A 626 24.06 2.15 23.08
C ASP A 626 22.83 1.56 22.37
N ASP A 627 21.76 2.37 22.27
CA ASP A 627 20.55 2.02 21.53
C ASP A 627 20.86 1.82 20.04
N LEU A 628 20.37 0.73 19.46
CA LEU A 628 20.57 0.39 18.05
C LEU A 628 19.58 1.14 17.12
N PRO A 629 19.93 1.37 15.85
CA PRO A 629 18.96 1.79 14.84
C PRO A 629 17.78 0.81 14.75
N LEU A 630 16.60 1.33 14.44
CA LEU A 630 15.43 0.50 14.10
C LEU A 630 15.30 0.42 12.57
N ASP A 631 14.95 -0.75 12.06
CA ASP A 631 14.66 -0.97 10.65
C ASP A 631 13.50 -0.10 10.15
N HIS A 632 13.42 0.10 8.85
CA HIS A 632 12.35 0.78 8.13
C HIS A 632 12.14 2.25 8.53
N ILE A 633 13.12 2.86 9.20
CA ILE A 633 13.07 4.29 9.52
C ILE A 633 13.57 5.08 8.32
N PRO A 634 12.67 5.72 7.54
CA PRO A 634 13.06 6.46 6.35
C PRO A 634 13.86 7.72 6.73
N PRO A 635 14.73 8.22 5.84
CA PRO A 635 15.28 9.56 5.98
C PRO A 635 14.14 10.59 5.91
N MET A 636 14.43 11.83 6.29
CA MET A 636 13.47 12.94 6.11
C MET A 636 13.03 13.00 4.65
N TYR A 637 11.73 13.11 4.41
CA TYR A 637 11.17 13.18 3.06
C TYR A 637 10.02 14.17 2.99
N GLY A 638 9.72 14.60 1.80
CA GLY A 638 8.60 15.50 1.59
C GLY A 638 8.44 15.97 0.16
N ARG A 639 7.47 16.85 0.01
CA ARG A 639 7.07 17.46 -1.25
C ARG A 639 6.77 18.93 -1.03
N VAL A 640 7.13 19.78 -1.98
CA VAL A 640 6.73 21.20 -2.00
C VAL A 640 6.45 21.63 -3.43
N GLY A 641 5.40 22.42 -3.64
CA GLY A 641 5.02 22.79 -4.98
C GLY A 641 3.92 23.85 -5.04
N PHE A 642 3.52 24.11 -6.26
CA PHE A 642 2.42 24.99 -6.59
C PHE A 642 1.44 24.32 -7.55
N ARG A 643 0.19 24.75 -7.52
CA ARG A 643 -0.86 24.40 -8.47
C ARG A 643 -1.53 25.65 -8.98
N TRP A 644 -1.45 25.86 -10.29
CA TRP A 644 -2.21 26.88 -10.98
C TRP A 644 -3.33 26.23 -11.78
N HIS A 645 -4.52 26.81 -11.74
CA HIS A 645 -5.66 26.25 -12.44
C HIS A 645 -6.60 27.33 -12.98
N THR A 646 -7.25 26.99 -14.07
CA THR A 646 -8.36 27.72 -14.69
C THR A 646 -9.48 26.71 -14.97
N PRO A 647 -10.67 27.14 -15.40
CA PRO A 647 -11.72 26.19 -15.79
C PRO A 647 -11.34 25.20 -16.90
N ARG A 648 -10.28 25.49 -17.68
CA ARG A 648 -9.85 24.65 -18.80
C ARG A 648 -8.43 24.08 -18.68
N ALA A 649 -7.60 24.68 -17.87
CA ALA A 649 -6.19 24.28 -17.75
C ALA A 649 -5.77 24.17 -16.31
N SER A 650 -4.88 23.22 -16.02
CA SER A 650 -4.15 23.18 -14.75
C SER A 650 -2.67 22.90 -14.99
N VAL A 651 -1.82 23.47 -14.15
CA VAL A 651 -0.39 23.20 -14.10
C VAL A 651 0.00 22.98 -12.65
N GLU A 652 0.69 21.88 -12.38
CA GLU A 652 1.25 21.59 -11.07
C GLU A 652 2.75 21.35 -11.21
N GLY A 653 3.54 22.18 -10.50
CA GLY A 653 4.99 21.99 -10.38
C GLY A 653 5.36 21.66 -8.96
N PHE A 654 6.22 20.63 -8.75
CA PHE A 654 6.66 20.25 -7.42
C PHE A 654 8.05 19.65 -7.39
N LEU A 655 8.68 19.80 -6.23
CA LEU A 655 9.90 19.11 -5.84
C LEU A 655 9.50 17.95 -4.93
N LEU A 656 10.03 16.77 -5.20
CA LEU A 656 9.97 15.61 -4.32
C LEU A 656 11.39 15.35 -3.81
N PHE A 657 11.58 15.22 -2.50
CA PHE A 657 12.91 15.13 -1.91
C PHE A 657 12.99 14.10 -0.78
N ASN A 658 14.20 13.53 -0.63
CA ASN A 658 14.58 12.70 0.50
C ASN A 658 15.94 13.17 1.04
N GLY A 659 16.11 13.15 2.36
CA GLY A 659 17.40 13.32 3.02
C GLY A 659 18.31 12.11 2.81
N SER A 660 19.56 12.22 3.25
CA SER A 660 20.49 11.08 3.30
C SER A 660 20.19 10.16 4.47
N LYS A 661 20.53 8.89 4.32
CA LYS A 661 20.54 7.89 5.39
C LYS A 661 21.97 7.38 5.54
N ASP A 662 22.64 7.75 6.65
CA ASP A 662 24.00 7.30 6.95
C ASP A 662 24.03 5.79 7.17
N ILE A 663 25.13 5.14 6.78
CA ILE A 663 25.29 3.68 6.92
C ILE A 663 25.22 3.24 8.39
N ASN A 664 25.66 4.06 9.33
CA ASN A 664 25.59 3.79 10.77
C ASN A 664 24.17 3.89 11.35
N ASP A 665 23.20 4.39 10.57
CA ASP A 665 21.79 4.41 10.92
C ASP A 665 21.01 3.22 10.34
N TYR A 666 21.70 2.25 9.70
CA TYR A 666 21.13 0.94 9.33
C TYR A 666 21.23 -0.02 10.51
N LEU A 667 20.24 -0.87 10.68
CA LEU A 667 20.35 -1.97 11.65
C LEU A 667 21.26 -3.06 11.07
N PRO A 668 22.34 -3.43 11.75
CA PRO A 668 23.19 -4.54 11.30
C PRO A 668 22.40 -5.84 11.13
N ASN A 669 22.51 -6.46 9.95
CA ASN A 669 21.73 -7.64 9.53
C ASN A 669 20.19 -7.45 9.54
N GLY A 670 19.74 -6.20 9.46
CA GLY A 670 18.33 -5.83 9.37
C GLY A 670 17.76 -5.93 7.96
N GLU A 671 16.54 -5.44 7.80
CA GLU A 671 15.78 -5.51 6.55
C GLU A 671 15.95 -4.24 5.66
N ASP A 672 16.85 -3.31 6.01
CA ASP A 672 17.05 -2.03 5.29
C ASP A 672 17.82 -2.16 3.97
N ASN A 673 18.11 -3.38 3.51
CA ASN A 673 18.82 -3.64 2.25
C ASN A 673 20.18 -2.91 2.15
N GLU A 674 20.98 -2.94 3.23
CA GLU A 674 22.31 -2.34 3.31
C GLU A 674 23.21 -2.71 2.12
N GLN A 675 23.10 -3.97 1.63
CA GLN A 675 23.88 -4.49 0.51
C GLN A 675 23.63 -3.75 -0.82
N TYR A 676 22.53 -3.03 -0.94
CA TYR A 676 22.20 -2.23 -2.14
C TYR A 676 22.51 -0.74 -1.96
N ALA A 677 22.97 -0.32 -0.79
CA ALA A 677 23.38 1.05 -0.53
C ALA A 677 24.85 1.29 -0.94
N PRO A 678 25.25 2.52 -1.29
CA PRO A 678 26.65 2.91 -1.34
C PRO A 678 27.32 2.80 0.04
N SER A 679 28.65 2.70 0.08
CA SER A 679 29.43 2.48 1.31
C SER A 679 29.19 3.52 2.43
N GLY A 680 28.76 4.74 2.09
CA GLY A 680 28.39 5.79 3.06
C GLY A 680 26.90 5.84 3.41
N GLY A 681 26.11 4.86 2.93
CA GLY A 681 24.66 4.88 3.07
C GLY A 681 23.95 5.51 1.86
N MET A 682 22.64 5.70 1.95
CA MET A 682 21.84 6.23 0.85
C MET A 682 21.96 7.76 0.78
N PRO A 683 22.41 8.33 -0.35
CA PRO A 683 22.55 9.78 -0.50
C PRO A 683 21.19 10.48 -0.56
N ALA A 684 21.17 11.75 -0.16
CA ALA A 684 20.01 12.61 -0.38
C ALA A 684 19.76 12.83 -1.86
N TRP A 685 18.50 13.03 -2.23
CA TRP A 685 18.09 13.31 -3.60
C TRP A 685 16.88 14.23 -3.68
N MET A 686 16.73 14.87 -4.83
CA MET A 686 15.58 15.71 -5.14
C MET A 686 15.27 15.60 -6.63
N THR A 687 13.98 15.48 -6.96
CA THR A 687 13.47 15.55 -8.33
C THR A 687 12.52 16.73 -8.49
N ALA A 688 12.59 17.41 -9.63
CA ALA A 688 11.65 18.43 -10.03
C ALA A 688 10.66 17.82 -11.04
N ASN A 689 9.37 18.04 -10.83
CA ASN A 689 8.29 17.44 -11.59
C ASN A 689 7.31 18.51 -12.04
N LEU A 690 6.78 18.36 -13.25
CA LEU A 690 5.82 19.30 -13.85
C LEU A 690 4.70 18.52 -14.53
N ASN A 691 3.46 18.77 -14.15
CA ASN A 691 2.26 18.17 -14.74
C ASN A 691 1.34 19.29 -15.25
N GLY A 692 0.81 19.11 -16.45
CA GLY A 692 -0.16 20.02 -17.02
C GLY A 692 -1.35 19.25 -17.59
N SER A 693 -2.54 19.85 -17.53
CA SER A 693 -3.71 19.35 -18.21
C SER A 693 -4.42 20.48 -18.94
N TYR A 694 -5.01 20.15 -20.10
CA TYR A 694 -5.83 21.09 -20.86
C TYR A 694 -7.07 20.39 -21.39
N ARG A 695 -8.24 20.97 -21.12
CA ARG A 695 -9.55 20.51 -21.56
C ARG A 695 -9.97 21.26 -22.81
N PHE A 696 -9.89 20.59 -23.97
CA PHE A 696 -10.26 21.19 -25.27
C PHE A 696 -11.76 21.42 -25.39
N ARG A 697 -12.56 20.42 -24.94
CA ARG A 697 -14.02 20.46 -24.87
C ARG A 697 -14.45 19.74 -23.59
N ARG A 698 -15.74 19.71 -23.28
CA ARG A 698 -16.25 18.98 -22.11
C ARG A 698 -15.87 17.50 -22.13
N VAL A 699 -15.65 16.91 -23.32
CA VAL A 699 -15.39 15.50 -23.52
C VAL A 699 -13.91 15.12 -23.69
N LEU A 700 -13.03 16.05 -24.06
CA LEU A 700 -11.64 15.73 -24.41
C LEU A 700 -10.64 16.54 -23.57
N ALA A 701 -9.72 15.86 -22.93
CA ALA A 701 -8.61 16.45 -22.20
C ALA A 701 -7.27 15.81 -22.60
N LEU A 702 -6.23 16.62 -22.67
CA LEU A 702 -4.84 16.21 -22.80
C LEU A 702 -4.12 16.53 -21.50
N GLN A 703 -3.40 15.54 -20.97
CA GLN A 703 -2.47 15.70 -19.86
C GLN A 703 -1.05 15.43 -20.36
N ALA A 704 -0.11 16.28 -19.98
CA ALA A 704 1.30 16.11 -20.26
C ALA A 704 2.11 16.34 -18.99
N GLY A 705 3.15 15.57 -18.79
CA GLY A 705 4.00 15.68 -17.60
C GLY A 705 5.46 15.37 -17.90
N ILE A 706 6.32 15.92 -17.08
CA ILE A 706 7.74 15.61 -17.03
C ILE A 706 8.09 15.32 -15.59
N ASP A 707 8.37 14.04 -15.28
CA ASP A 707 8.90 13.67 -13.98
C ASP A 707 10.42 13.71 -14.04
N ASN A 708 11.06 14.04 -12.91
CA ASN A 708 12.51 14.10 -12.80
C ASN A 708 13.15 14.93 -13.93
N LEU A 709 12.72 16.19 -14.05
CA LEU A 709 13.12 17.14 -15.11
C LEU A 709 14.64 17.21 -15.32
N PHE A 710 15.41 17.13 -14.24
CA PHE A 710 16.87 17.21 -14.28
C PHE A 710 17.57 15.88 -14.49
N ASP A 711 16.80 14.80 -14.71
CA ASP A 711 17.33 13.45 -14.92
C ASP A 711 18.22 12.98 -13.75
N THR A 712 17.85 13.34 -12.53
CA THR A 712 18.60 13.02 -11.32
C THR A 712 18.65 11.51 -11.13
N GLN A 713 19.82 10.94 -10.95
CA GLN A 713 19.93 9.58 -10.46
C GLN A 713 19.56 9.54 -8.97
N TYR A 714 18.60 8.71 -8.63
CA TYR A 714 18.21 8.51 -7.24
C TYR A 714 17.76 7.07 -6.98
N ARG A 715 17.88 6.70 -5.73
CA ARG A 715 17.27 5.47 -5.19
C ARG A 715 16.61 5.82 -3.87
N VAL A 716 15.39 5.36 -3.70
CA VAL A 716 14.69 5.47 -2.42
C VAL A 716 15.39 4.57 -1.39
N PHE A 717 15.56 5.03 -0.17
CA PHE A 717 16.17 4.26 0.92
C PHE A 717 15.55 2.86 1.03
N SER A 718 16.36 1.86 1.32
CA SER A 718 15.98 0.44 1.43
C SER A 718 15.51 -0.22 0.12
N SER A 719 15.51 0.51 -1.01
CA SER A 719 15.10 -0.03 -2.33
C SER A 719 16.23 -0.74 -3.04
N GLY A 720 15.88 -1.78 -3.83
CA GLY A 720 16.82 -2.53 -4.66
C GLY A 720 16.88 -2.07 -6.12
N ILE A 721 16.01 -1.14 -6.52
CA ILE A 721 15.91 -0.58 -7.88
C ILE A 721 16.06 0.95 -7.81
N ASN A 722 16.74 1.54 -8.79
CA ASN A 722 16.80 3.00 -8.92
C ASN A 722 15.47 3.55 -9.42
N GLY A 723 15.13 4.76 -8.98
CA GLY A 723 13.98 5.49 -9.48
C GLY A 723 14.11 5.86 -10.97
N PRO A 724 12.98 6.20 -11.63
CA PRO A 724 12.97 6.60 -13.03
C PRO A 724 13.85 7.83 -13.27
N GLY A 725 14.55 7.83 -14.42
CA GLY A 725 15.16 9.02 -14.98
C GLY A 725 14.10 10.03 -15.45
N ARG A 726 14.50 10.97 -16.30
CA ARG A 726 13.54 11.91 -16.89
C ARG A 726 12.46 11.15 -17.65
N ASN A 727 11.20 11.37 -17.25
CA ASN A 727 10.06 10.67 -17.79
C ASN A 727 9.07 11.67 -18.42
N PHE A 728 8.92 11.60 -19.73
CA PHE A 728 7.89 12.34 -20.45
C PHE A 728 6.61 11.51 -20.47
N ARG A 729 5.53 12.04 -19.90
CA ARG A 729 4.21 11.40 -19.89
C ARG A 729 3.23 12.18 -20.74
N ILE A 730 2.40 11.45 -21.49
CA ILE A 730 1.26 12.04 -22.22
C ILE A 730 0.04 11.15 -22.02
N THR A 731 -1.09 11.77 -21.72
CA THR A 731 -2.37 11.08 -21.54
C THR A 731 -3.46 11.78 -22.31
N LEU A 732 -4.14 11.05 -23.18
CA LEU A 732 -5.33 11.51 -23.86
C LEU A 732 -6.55 10.89 -23.15
N ARG A 733 -7.45 11.76 -22.66
CA ARG A 733 -8.63 11.35 -21.88
C ARG A 733 -9.90 11.80 -22.57
N VAL A 734 -10.88 10.91 -22.65
CA VAL A 734 -12.23 11.17 -23.16
C VAL A 734 -13.24 10.90 -22.07
N ARG A 735 -14.21 11.79 -21.88
CA ARG A 735 -15.35 11.63 -20.96
C ARG A 735 -16.64 11.86 -21.72
N TRP A 736 -17.67 11.08 -21.43
CA TRP A 736 -18.99 11.20 -22.06
C TRP A 736 -20.12 11.01 -21.05
#